data_fe0034634b0454d0d3dfe9f70c17681f
#
_entry.id   fe0034634b0454d0d3dfe9f70c17681f
#
_cell.length_a   1.000
_cell.length_b   1.000
_cell.length_c   1.000
_cell.angle_alpha   90.00
_cell.angle_beta   90.00
_cell.angle_gamma   90.00
#
_symmetry.space_group_name_H-M   'P 1'
#
loop_
_entity.id
_entity.type
_entity.pdbx_description
1 polymer ?
#
loop_
_entity_poly.entity_id
_entity_poly.type
_entity_poly.pdbx_seq_one_letter_code
_entity_poly.pdbx_strand_id
1 'polypeptide(L)'
;MENFFWIGVVGAVIALLFAYSQARKVKQYSEGTPTMQKIAAAIRKGANAYLKRQYKTVGVIFAIIAAVLAVLAFVPLYNGAGLVSKFVPFAFVTGGFYSCLAGFIGMRIATSSNARTANAASESLNRGLRVAISSGSVMGFTVVGLGILDVSVWFLILKYGFQCDSTTIANTMVMFGMGASCAALFARVGGGIFTKAADVGADLVGKVEAGIPEDDPRNPATIADNVGDNVGDVAGMGADLYESYVGSILATFAIGASAGYGWNGMFLPLAIAVVGVICSLIGSFMIKTGEKASQRELLKSMRTGTYFAAALCAVLCIPLTWFVMKDVEGASWVGILISIFCGLAAGCAIGYVTEYYTSDTYKPTQALSDATETGAATTIIGGISLGMVSTAAPILIVGVAVIVSFIASGGSLVTNSEAYTLSFNNGLYGIGIAAIGMLATLGITLATDAYGPVADNAGGIAEMSGLGEEVRERTDALDSLGNTTAATGKGFAIGSAALTALALLVSYVEVAESAMGGAQIDLSVTNPAVLVGLFVGAMLVFVFGALTMSAVQKAAQHIVIEVRRQFREIAGIMEGEAEPDYESCVDLCTSGALRAMVLPALLAVIVPIITGLILGVEGVVGLLAGTTVCGFGMAVFMSNSGGAWDNAKKYIEAGHHGGKGSDCHKAGVIGDTVGDPFKDTSGPSLNILIKLCSTVSIVFSAVIANVHLF
;
A
#
# COMPACT_ATOMS: atom_id res chain seq x y z
N MET A 1 -12.19 -10.30 28.56
CA MET A 1 -11.19 -9.69 27.66
C MET A 1 -11.10 -8.16 27.79
N GLU A 2 -12.10 -7.51 28.33
CA GLU A 2 -12.20 -6.04 28.45
C GLU A 2 -10.93 -5.34 28.98
N ASN A 3 -10.28 -5.87 30.01
CA ASN A 3 -9.10 -5.29 30.63
C ASN A 3 -7.77 -5.65 29.95
N PHE A 4 -7.79 -6.46 28.90
CA PHE A 4 -6.58 -6.92 28.22
C PHE A 4 -6.16 -6.04 27.02
N PHE A 5 -6.96 -5.04 26.63
CA PHE A 5 -6.65 -4.17 25.49
C PHE A 5 -5.32 -3.37 25.66
N TRP A 6 -4.77 -3.28 26.86
CA TRP A 6 -3.43 -2.74 27.11
C TRP A 6 -2.32 -3.50 26.36
N ILE A 7 -2.59 -4.76 25.96
CA ILE A 7 -1.62 -5.54 25.16
C ILE A 7 -1.29 -4.83 23.84
N GLY A 8 -2.24 -4.10 23.27
CA GLY A 8 -2.00 -3.31 22.07
C GLY A 8 -0.95 -2.22 22.29
N VAL A 9 -1.05 -1.48 23.40
CA VAL A 9 -0.03 -0.46 23.74
C VAL A 9 1.35 -1.11 23.92
N VAL A 10 1.40 -2.26 24.60
CA VAL A 10 2.67 -3.00 24.81
C VAL A 10 3.24 -3.47 23.46
N GLY A 11 2.41 -4.04 22.58
CA GLY A 11 2.82 -4.47 21.24
C GLY A 11 3.31 -3.30 20.38
N ALA A 12 2.63 -2.17 20.45
CA ALA A 12 3.04 -0.94 19.76
C ALA A 12 4.41 -0.44 20.26
N VAL A 13 4.62 -0.41 21.56
CA VAL A 13 5.90 0.00 22.15
C VAL A 13 7.03 -0.94 21.74
N ILE A 14 6.80 -2.25 21.72
CA ILE A 14 7.78 -3.24 21.24
C ILE A 14 8.17 -2.96 19.78
N ALA A 15 7.18 -2.76 18.90
CA ALA A 15 7.42 -2.46 17.49
C ALA A 15 8.22 -1.17 17.31
N LEU A 16 7.83 -0.08 17.99
CA LEU A 16 8.48 1.22 17.87
C LEU A 16 9.89 1.24 18.47
N LEU A 17 10.12 0.52 19.56
CA LEU A 17 11.47 0.34 20.14
C LEU A 17 12.39 -0.46 19.19
N PHE A 18 11.85 -1.49 18.54
CA PHE A 18 12.61 -2.23 17.53
C PHE A 18 12.93 -1.33 16.32
N ALA A 19 11.94 -0.59 15.78
CA ALA A 19 12.16 0.38 14.71
C ALA A 19 13.26 1.40 15.09
N TYR A 20 13.18 1.96 16.30
CA TYR A 20 14.20 2.88 16.80
C TYR A 20 15.60 2.25 16.89
N SER A 21 15.69 0.98 17.33
CA SER A 21 16.95 0.26 17.39
C SER A 21 17.58 0.07 16.01
N GLN A 22 16.76 -0.27 15.00
CA GLN A 22 17.20 -0.40 13.60
C GLN A 22 17.64 0.96 13.03
N ALA A 23 16.89 2.03 13.30
CA ALA A 23 17.26 3.38 12.87
C ALA A 23 18.62 3.82 13.46
N ARG A 24 18.89 3.52 14.74
CA ARG A 24 20.20 3.76 15.35
C ARG A 24 21.30 2.95 14.67
N LYS A 25 21.03 1.70 14.34
CA LYS A 25 21.98 0.82 13.65
C LYS A 25 22.34 1.37 12.27
N VAL A 26 21.35 1.78 11.47
CA VAL A 26 21.60 2.41 10.16
C VAL A 26 22.50 3.63 10.28
N LYS A 27 22.22 4.53 11.26
CA LYS A 27 23.00 5.75 11.46
C LYS A 27 24.45 5.53 11.89
N GLN A 28 24.83 4.31 12.28
CA GLN A 28 26.23 3.96 12.61
C GLN A 28 27.08 3.73 11.36
N TYR A 29 26.47 3.45 10.21
CA TYR A 29 27.19 3.29 8.94
C TYR A 29 27.55 4.67 8.36
N SER A 30 28.73 4.74 7.72
CA SER A 30 29.19 5.94 7.03
C SER A 30 28.36 6.25 5.76
N GLU A 31 28.17 7.52 5.44
CA GLU A 31 27.61 7.94 4.15
C GLU A 31 28.64 7.90 3.00
N GLY A 32 29.88 7.48 3.26
CA GLY A 32 30.90 7.32 2.25
C GLY A 32 31.63 8.61 1.88
N THR A 33 31.97 8.74 0.61
CA THR A 33 32.79 9.84 0.07
C THR A 33 32.07 11.21 0.14
N PRO A 34 32.83 12.33 0.04
CA PRO A 34 32.22 13.67 -0.02
C PRO A 34 31.21 13.84 -1.14
N THR A 35 31.42 13.20 -2.31
CA THR A 35 30.49 13.19 -3.45
C THR A 35 29.19 12.50 -3.08
N MET A 36 29.27 11.29 -2.51
CA MET A 36 28.08 10.57 -2.03
C MET A 36 27.27 11.39 -1.01
N GLN A 37 27.97 12.05 -0.09
CA GLN A 37 27.32 12.91 0.91
C GLN A 37 26.63 14.12 0.27
N LYS A 38 27.22 14.74 -0.77
CA LYS A 38 26.63 15.85 -1.54
C LYS A 38 25.34 15.40 -2.23
N ILE A 39 25.36 14.26 -2.92
CA ILE A 39 24.21 13.69 -3.62
C ILE A 39 23.10 13.33 -2.62
N ALA A 40 23.43 12.61 -1.55
CA ALA A 40 22.48 12.27 -0.50
C ALA A 40 21.87 13.51 0.18
N ALA A 41 22.62 14.59 0.32
CA ALA A 41 22.10 15.86 0.84
C ALA A 41 21.10 16.51 -0.15
N ALA A 42 21.36 16.45 -1.46
CA ALA A 42 20.46 16.93 -2.48
C ALA A 42 19.14 16.13 -2.48
N ILE A 43 19.19 14.79 -2.45
CA ILE A 43 18.02 13.92 -2.34
C ILE A 43 17.22 14.25 -1.07
N ARG A 44 17.86 14.36 0.09
CA ARG A 44 17.20 14.73 1.35
C ARG A 44 16.54 16.11 1.29
N LYS A 45 17.18 17.09 0.63
CA LYS A 45 16.64 18.45 0.44
C LYS A 45 15.37 18.40 -0.42
N GLY A 46 15.40 17.69 -1.54
CA GLY A 46 14.26 17.50 -2.44
C GLY A 46 13.10 16.81 -1.75
N ALA A 47 13.35 15.66 -1.09
CA ALA A 47 12.33 14.91 -0.38
C ALA A 47 11.65 15.71 0.73
N ASN A 48 12.42 16.47 1.52
CA ASN A 48 11.87 17.36 2.55
C ASN A 48 11.06 18.52 1.95
N ALA A 49 11.48 19.09 0.82
CA ALA A 49 10.74 20.15 0.14
C ALA A 49 9.38 19.63 -0.37
N TYR A 50 9.38 18.46 -1.00
CA TYR A 50 8.14 17.80 -1.44
C TYR A 50 7.19 17.55 -0.26
N LEU A 51 7.62 16.86 0.80
CA LEU A 51 6.76 16.56 1.94
C LEU A 51 6.21 17.81 2.61
N LYS A 52 7.01 18.86 2.74
CA LYS A 52 6.54 20.13 3.31
C LYS A 52 5.39 20.73 2.50
N ARG A 53 5.48 20.70 1.17
CA ARG A 53 4.40 21.18 0.28
C ARG A 53 3.20 20.25 0.32
N GLN A 54 3.42 18.94 0.26
CA GLN A 54 2.35 17.94 0.31
C GLN A 54 1.57 18.03 1.62
N TYR A 55 2.24 18.03 2.77
CA TYR A 55 1.56 18.11 4.07
C TYR A 55 0.84 19.43 4.30
N LYS A 56 1.32 20.53 3.71
CA LYS A 56 0.59 21.80 3.72
C LYS A 56 -0.72 21.67 2.93
N THR A 57 -0.69 21.09 1.75
CA THR A 57 -1.87 20.87 0.90
C THR A 57 -2.85 19.92 1.55
N VAL A 58 -2.38 18.77 2.03
CA VAL A 58 -3.18 17.77 2.75
C VAL A 58 -3.78 18.39 4.02
N GLY A 59 -3.01 19.16 4.78
CA GLY A 59 -3.48 19.84 5.99
C GLY A 59 -4.65 20.80 5.75
N VAL A 60 -4.64 21.54 4.64
CA VAL A 60 -5.77 22.40 4.25
C VAL A 60 -7.00 21.56 3.92
N ILE A 61 -6.85 20.47 3.15
CA ILE A 61 -7.95 19.58 2.79
C ILE A 61 -8.52 18.92 4.04
N PHE A 62 -7.66 18.44 4.94
CA PHE A 62 -8.06 17.85 6.22
C PHE A 62 -8.83 18.83 7.09
N ALA A 63 -8.41 20.09 7.15
CA ALA A 63 -9.12 21.13 7.90
C ALA A 63 -10.53 21.38 7.34
N ILE A 64 -10.68 21.37 6.02
CA ILE A 64 -12.00 21.52 5.36
C ILE A 64 -12.89 20.31 5.68
N ILE A 65 -12.39 19.08 5.49
CA ILE A 65 -13.18 17.86 5.76
C ILE A 65 -13.52 17.77 7.26
N ALA A 66 -12.56 18.04 8.14
CA ALA A 66 -12.80 18.05 9.58
C ALA A 66 -13.87 19.09 10.01
N ALA A 67 -13.88 20.26 9.36
CA ALA A 67 -14.93 21.27 9.59
C ALA A 67 -16.30 20.78 9.14
N VAL A 68 -16.41 20.13 7.97
CA VAL A 68 -17.65 19.51 7.49
C VAL A 68 -18.11 18.43 8.48
N LEU A 69 -17.22 17.53 8.88
CA LEU A 69 -17.54 16.48 9.87
C LEU A 69 -17.94 17.07 11.22
N ALA A 70 -17.32 18.17 11.66
CA ALA A 70 -17.73 18.87 12.88
C ALA A 70 -19.13 19.45 12.79
N VAL A 71 -19.50 20.03 11.64
CA VAL A 71 -20.88 20.49 11.41
C VAL A 71 -21.85 19.32 11.47
N LEU A 72 -21.57 18.21 10.81
CA LEU A 72 -22.41 17.01 10.84
C LEU A 72 -22.52 16.38 12.24
N ALA A 73 -21.48 16.50 13.06
CA ALA A 73 -21.44 15.93 14.42
C ALA A 73 -22.09 16.80 15.49
N PHE A 74 -21.94 18.12 15.40
CA PHE A 74 -22.33 19.03 16.50
C PHE A 74 -23.56 19.89 16.21
N VAL A 75 -23.94 20.05 14.92
CA VAL A 75 -25.16 20.79 14.57
C VAL A 75 -26.35 19.81 14.56
N PRO A 76 -27.47 20.12 15.25
CA PRO A 76 -28.64 19.25 15.30
C PRO A 76 -29.41 19.33 13.98
N LEU A 77 -28.94 18.59 12.96
CA LEU A 77 -29.48 18.60 11.60
C LEU A 77 -30.70 17.68 11.43
N TYR A 78 -30.81 16.65 12.27
CA TYR A 78 -31.91 15.67 12.17
C TYR A 78 -32.41 15.27 13.58
N ASN A 79 -33.71 15.39 13.82
CA ASN A 79 -34.39 15.06 15.10
C ASN A 79 -33.70 15.61 16.37
N GLY A 80 -33.01 16.75 16.28
CA GLY A 80 -32.31 17.37 17.39
C GLY A 80 -30.95 16.78 17.73
N ALA A 81 -30.42 15.87 16.89
CA ALA A 81 -29.10 15.25 17.05
C ALA A 81 -28.19 15.52 15.85
N GLY A 82 -26.89 15.33 16.02
CA GLY A 82 -25.93 15.30 14.93
C GLY A 82 -26.06 14.01 14.12
N LEU A 83 -25.71 14.06 12.83
CA LEU A 83 -25.79 12.93 11.91
C LEU A 83 -24.66 11.93 12.07
N VAL A 84 -23.53 12.32 12.69
CA VAL A 84 -22.39 11.45 12.97
C VAL A 84 -21.95 11.57 14.43
N SER A 85 -21.21 10.59 14.93
CA SER A 85 -20.68 10.63 16.31
C SER A 85 -19.76 11.84 16.53
N LYS A 86 -19.85 12.46 17.72
CA LYS A 86 -19.04 13.63 18.12
C LYS A 86 -17.53 13.35 18.09
N PHE A 87 -17.12 12.09 18.10
CA PHE A 87 -15.73 11.68 18.06
C PHE A 87 -15.14 11.64 16.64
N VAL A 88 -15.98 11.53 15.62
CA VAL A 88 -15.56 11.34 14.21
C VAL A 88 -14.63 12.44 13.69
N PRO A 89 -14.88 13.75 13.92
CA PRO A 89 -13.96 14.79 13.44
C PRO A 89 -12.55 14.67 14.03
N PHE A 90 -12.45 14.29 15.30
CA PHE A 90 -11.16 14.11 15.98
C PHE A 90 -10.46 12.83 15.50
N ALA A 91 -11.19 11.75 15.40
CA ALA A 91 -10.70 10.48 14.90
C ALA A 91 -10.18 10.60 13.45
N PHE A 92 -10.89 11.32 12.59
CA PHE A 92 -10.44 11.63 11.23
C PHE A 92 -9.08 12.33 11.22
N VAL A 93 -8.89 13.36 12.05
CA VAL A 93 -7.63 14.11 12.09
C VAL A 93 -6.49 13.25 12.64
N THR A 94 -6.72 12.45 13.69
CA THR A 94 -5.67 11.60 14.26
C THR A 94 -5.28 10.46 13.35
N GLY A 95 -6.22 9.78 12.69
CA GLY A 95 -5.93 8.73 11.72
C GLY A 95 -5.06 9.23 10.57
N GLY A 96 -5.40 10.39 10.02
CA GLY A 96 -4.59 11.04 9.01
C GLY A 96 -3.20 11.46 9.51
N PHE A 97 -3.12 11.96 10.74
CA PHE A 97 -1.85 12.34 11.36
C PHE A 97 -0.91 11.14 11.50
N TYR A 98 -1.38 10.01 12.04
CA TYR A 98 -0.54 8.83 12.21
C TYR A 98 -0.13 8.20 10.87
N SER A 99 -1.01 8.21 9.87
CA SER A 99 -0.68 7.77 8.50
C SER A 99 0.44 8.63 7.90
N CYS A 100 0.31 9.97 7.96
CA CYS A 100 1.35 10.90 7.53
C CYS A 100 2.66 10.74 8.32
N LEU A 101 2.56 10.50 9.63
CA LEU A 101 3.74 10.31 10.50
C LEU A 101 4.50 9.03 10.13
N ALA A 102 3.80 7.94 9.83
CA ALA A 102 4.40 6.69 9.36
C ALA A 102 5.19 6.91 8.06
N GLY A 103 4.57 7.54 7.05
CA GLY A 103 5.24 7.89 5.80
C GLY A 103 6.44 8.82 6.01
N PHE A 104 6.32 9.83 6.88
CA PHE A 104 7.41 10.76 7.19
C PHE A 104 8.63 10.07 7.82
N ILE A 105 8.41 9.19 8.81
CA ILE A 105 9.49 8.45 9.47
C ILE A 105 10.16 7.51 8.46
N GLY A 106 9.36 6.80 7.65
CA GLY A 106 9.86 5.89 6.60
C GLY A 106 10.74 6.61 5.58
N MET A 107 10.26 7.72 5.02
CA MET A 107 11.02 8.53 4.08
C MET A 107 12.33 9.07 4.68
N ARG A 108 12.29 9.57 5.94
CA ARG A 108 13.49 10.08 6.60
C ARG A 108 14.56 9.04 6.82
N ILE A 109 14.17 7.81 7.14
CA ILE A 109 15.16 6.74 7.29
C ILE A 109 15.67 6.25 5.92
N ALA A 110 14.79 6.13 4.92
CA ALA A 110 15.18 5.73 3.56
C ALA A 110 16.21 6.69 2.97
N THR A 111 15.92 7.99 2.92
CA THR A 111 16.85 9.02 2.43
C THR A 111 18.16 9.09 3.22
N SER A 112 18.13 8.71 4.49
CA SER A 112 19.35 8.58 5.32
C SER A 112 20.13 7.30 5.01
N SER A 113 19.47 6.27 4.46
CA SER A 113 20.03 4.95 4.22
C SER A 113 20.67 4.81 2.84
N ASN A 114 20.21 5.55 1.84
CA ASN A 114 20.61 5.39 0.44
C ASN A 114 22.14 5.39 0.27
N ALA A 115 22.83 6.50 0.65
CA ALA A 115 24.27 6.57 0.58
C ALA A 115 25.00 5.58 1.49
N ARG A 116 24.43 5.27 2.67
CA ARG A 116 24.99 4.28 3.57
C ARG A 116 24.92 2.88 2.99
N THR A 117 23.87 2.56 2.25
CA THR A 117 23.70 1.30 1.53
C THR A 117 24.73 1.20 0.39
N ALA A 118 24.89 2.26 -0.42
CA ALA A 118 25.91 2.31 -1.47
C ALA A 118 27.33 2.15 -0.91
N ASN A 119 27.66 2.87 0.16
CA ASN A 119 28.95 2.75 0.82
C ASN A 119 29.19 1.37 1.45
N ALA A 120 28.16 0.77 2.04
CA ALA A 120 28.27 -0.59 2.57
C ALA A 120 28.40 -1.64 1.47
N ALA A 121 27.76 -1.45 0.30
CA ALA A 121 27.88 -2.31 -0.87
C ALA A 121 29.29 -2.24 -1.49
N SER A 122 30.02 -1.13 -1.34
CA SER A 122 31.43 -1.05 -1.77
C SER A 122 32.32 -2.03 -1.01
N GLU A 123 31.96 -2.38 0.23
CA GLU A 123 32.69 -3.36 1.01
C GLU A 123 32.22 -4.79 0.72
N SER A 124 30.92 -5.06 0.74
CA SER A 124 30.32 -6.34 0.34
C SER A 124 28.81 -6.23 0.09
N LEU A 125 28.29 -7.13 -0.78
CA LEU A 125 26.86 -7.25 -1.09
C LEU A 125 26.03 -7.46 0.19
N ASN A 126 26.48 -8.33 1.10
CA ASN A 126 25.78 -8.62 2.36
C ASN A 126 25.72 -7.40 3.31
N ARG A 127 26.75 -6.54 3.32
CA ARG A 127 26.71 -5.31 4.12
C ARG A 127 25.71 -4.31 3.58
N GLY A 128 25.66 -4.13 2.25
CA GLY A 128 24.63 -3.31 1.59
C GLY A 128 23.23 -3.80 1.93
N LEU A 129 22.98 -5.11 1.76
CA LEU A 129 21.70 -5.73 2.11
C LEU A 129 21.29 -5.46 3.57
N ARG A 130 22.21 -5.60 4.53
CA ARG A 130 21.91 -5.38 5.95
C ARG A 130 21.50 -3.95 6.26
N VAL A 131 22.10 -2.95 5.61
CA VAL A 131 21.73 -1.54 5.79
C VAL A 131 20.33 -1.30 5.21
N ALA A 132 20.08 -1.74 3.99
CA ALA A 132 18.79 -1.55 3.31
C ALA A 132 17.65 -2.28 4.04
N ILE A 133 17.83 -3.55 4.47
CA ILE A 133 16.84 -4.28 5.28
C ILE A 133 16.62 -3.61 6.64
N SER A 134 17.66 -3.08 7.28
CA SER A 134 17.48 -2.34 8.53
C SER A 134 16.66 -1.07 8.32
N SER A 135 16.84 -0.38 7.19
CA SER A 135 16.00 0.78 6.79
C SER A 135 14.54 0.36 6.56
N GLY A 136 14.32 -0.69 5.76
CA GLY A 136 12.99 -1.24 5.53
C GLY A 136 12.30 -1.69 6.83
N SER A 137 13.07 -2.29 7.76
CA SER A 137 12.54 -2.68 9.08
C SER A 137 12.07 -1.48 9.90
N VAL A 138 12.74 -0.33 9.83
CA VAL A 138 12.23 0.90 10.48
C VAL A 138 10.86 1.24 9.93
N MET A 139 10.68 1.20 8.60
CA MET A 139 9.40 1.48 7.97
C MET A 139 8.33 0.49 8.40
N GLY A 140 8.58 -0.81 8.24
CA GLY A 140 7.60 -1.87 8.54
C GLY A 140 7.13 -1.83 10.00
N PHE A 141 8.07 -1.75 10.95
CA PHE A 141 7.72 -1.73 12.37
C PHE A 141 7.18 -0.38 12.86
N THR A 142 7.47 0.73 12.19
CA THR A 142 6.82 2.01 12.46
C THR A 142 5.35 1.97 12.06
N VAL A 143 5.02 1.45 10.87
CA VAL A 143 3.65 1.34 10.38
C VAL A 143 2.79 0.50 11.31
N VAL A 144 3.23 -0.73 11.63
CA VAL A 144 2.45 -1.61 12.50
C VAL A 144 2.39 -1.09 13.93
N GLY A 145 3.48 -0.51 14.43
CA GLY A 145 3.55 0.06 15.78
C GLY A 145 2.63 1.28 15.96
N LEU A 146 2.66 2.22 15.02
CA LEU A 146 1.77 3.39 15.06
C LEU A 146 0.31 2.99 14.85
N GLY A 147 0.02 2.02 13.96
CA GLY A 147 -1.32 1.53 13.71
C GLY A 147 -1.95 0.89 14.96
N ILE A 148 -1.23 -0.01 15.63
CA ILE A 148 -1.70 -0.62 16.89
C ILE A 148 -1.82 0.43 18.00
N LEU A 149 -0.88 1.38 18.07
CA LEU A 149 -0.92 2.45 19.08
C LEU A 149 -2.17 3.30 18.93
N ASP A 150 -2.45 3.74 17.71
CA ASP A 150 -3.58 4.59 17.36
C ASP A 150 -4.91 3.92 17.74
N VAL A 151 -5.13 2.69 17.26
CA VAL A 151 -6.31 1.87 17.60
C VAL A 151 -6.43 1.69 19.12
N SER A 152 -5.33 1.35 19.80
CA SER A 152 -5.35 1.10 21.26
C SER A 152 -5.64 2.35 22.07
N VAL A 153 -5.04 3.48 21.71
CA VAL A 153 -5.25 4.76 22.42
C VAL A 153 -6.70 5.22 22.29
N TRP A 154 -7.26 5.18 21.06
CA TRP A 154 -8.66 5.53 20.86
C TRP A 154 -9.62 4.60 21.61
N PHE A 155 -9.35 3.28 21.57
CA PHE A 155 -10.12 2.31 22.33
C PHE A 155 -10.13 2.67 23.83
N LEU A 156 -8.95 2.92 24.40
CA LEU A 156 -8.82 3.27 25.84
C LEU A 156 -9.50 4.59 26.18
N ILE A 157 -9.40 5.61 25.33
CA ILE A 157 -10.09 6.90 25.50
C ILE A 157 -11.60 6.71 25.53
N LEU A 158 -12.17 6.00 24.53
CA LEU A 158 -13.61 5.77 24.47
C LEU A 158 -14.11 4.91 25.62
N LYS A 159 -13.36 3.88 25.99
CA LYS A 159 -13.72 2.96 27.06
C LYS A 159 -13.63 3.58 28.44
N TYR A 160 -12.46 4.13 28.80
CA TYR A 160 -12.22 4.60 30.17
C TYR A 160 -12.49 6.09 30.34
N GLY A 161 -12.32 6.91 29.31
CA GLY A 161 -12.58 8.34 29.34
C GLY A 161 -14.06 8.67 29.21
N PHE A 162 -14.76 8.01 28.29
CA PHE A 162 -16.17 8.28 27.98
C PHE A 162 -17.13 7.16 28.39
N GLN A 163 -16.60 6.03 28.87
CA GLN A 163 -17.39 4.88 29.35
C GLN A 163 -18.39 4.33 28.30
N CYS A 164 -17.98 4.36 27.03
CA CYS A 164 -18.79 3.84 25.93
C CYS A 164 -18.88 2.30 25.98
N ASP A 165 -20.01 1.77 25.54
CA ASP A 165 -20.20 0.33 25.34
C ASP A 165 -19.48 -0.20 24.09
N SER A 166 -19.39 -1.52 23.94
CA SER A 166 -18.64 -2.15 22.84
C SER A 166 -19.17 -1.78 21.45
N THR A 167 -20.48 -1.69 21.28
CA THR A 167 -21.11 -1.34 20.00
C THR A 167 -20.82 0.11 19.61
N THR A 168 -20.95 1.05 20.55
CA THR A 168 -20.63 2.47 20.32
C THR A 168 -19.16 2.64 19.96
N ILE A 169 -18.25 1.93 20.68
CA ILE A 169 -16.81 1.97 20.36
C ILE A 169 -16.55 1.43 18.96
N ALA A 170 -17.09 0.26 18.63
CA ALA A 170 -16.89 -0.38 17.32
C ALA A 170 -17.35 0.53 16.18
N ASN A 171 -18.59 1.04 16.26
CA ASN A 171 -19.16 1.91 15.23
C ASN A 171 -18.42 3.26 15.10
N THR A 172 -17.95 3.82 16.22
CA THR A 172 -17.15 5.07 16.19
C THR A 172 -15.79 4.82 15.58
N MET A 173 -15.14 3.72 15.93
CA MET A 173 -13.78 3.44 15.50
C MET A 173 -13.70 3.07 14.01
N VAL A 174 -14.70 2.42 13.43
CA VAL A 174 -14.73 2.16 11.96
C VAL A 174 -14.66 3.46 11.15
N MET A 175 -15.33 4.52 11.61
CA MET A 175 -15.32 5.83 10.94
C MET A 175 -13.96 6.53 10.99
N PHE A 176 -13.10 6.15 11.90
CA PHE A 176 -11.73 6.61 12.07
C PHE A 176 -10.83 6.31 10.86
N GLY A 177 -11.07 5.18 10.17
CA GLY A 177 -10.31 4.75 8.99
C GLY A 177 -10.30 5.78 7.85
N MET A 178 -11.34 6.64 7.73
CA MET A 178 -11.44 7.63 6.66
C MET A 178 -10.26 8.63 6.65
N GLY A 179 -9.76 9.04 7.82
CA GLY A 179 -8.61 9.94 7.91
C GLY A 179 -7.33 9.30 7.39
N ALA A 180 -7.08 8.04 7.78
CA ALA A 180 -5.96 7.27 7.28
C ALA A 180 -6.05 7.05 5.76
N SER A 181 -7.24 6.70 5.24
CA SER A 181 -7.49 6.50 3.81
C SER A 181 -7.26 7.77 2.98
N CYS A 182 -7.75 8.92 3.45
CA CYS A 182 -7.50 10.19 2.79
C CYS A 182 -6.00 10.53 2.75
N ALA A 183 -5.28 10.39 3.87
CA ALA A 183 -3.85 10.65 3.91
C ALA A 183 -3.06 9.72 2.99
N ALA A 184 -3.39 8.43 3.00
CA ALA A 184 -2.80 7.41 2.14
C ALA A 184 -3.00 7.73 0.65
N LEU A 185 -4.22 8.13 0.26
CA LEU A 185 -4.51 8.48 -1.14
C LEU A 185 -3.63 9.65 -1.61
N PHE A 186 -3.56 10.74 -0.84
CA PHE A 186 -2.71 11.88 -1.20
C PHE A 186 -1.23 11.51 -1.24
N ALA A 187 -0.76 10.69 -0.30
CA ALA A 187 0.62 10.24 -0.27
C ALA A 187 0.96 9.35 -1.47
N ARG A 188 0.09 8.37 -1.79
CA ARG A 188 0.36 7.39 -2.86
C ARG A 188 0.15 7.97 -4.25
N VAL A 189 -0.96 8.67 -4.51
CA VAL A 189 -1.21 9.30 -5.81
C VAL A 189 -0.21 10.43 -6.07
N GLY A 190 -0.02 11.32 -5.12
CA GLY A 190 0.93 12.43 -5.27
C GLY A 190 2.38 11.97 -5.39
N GLY A 191 2.80 11.03 -4.55
CA GLY A 191 4.13 10.42 -4.60
C GLY A 191 4.37 9.66 -5.90
N GLY A 192 3.42 8.82 -6.33
CA GLY A 192 3.51 8.05 -7.57
C GLY A 192 3.56 8.92 -8.82
N ILE A 193 2.76 10.01 -8.89
CA ILE A 193 2.85 10.97 -10.00
C ILE A 193 4.21 11.66 -10.02
N PHE A 194 4.73 12.04 -8.86
CA PHE A 194 6.05 12.67 -8.74
C PHE A 194 7.15 11.74 -9.25
N THR A 195 7.24 10.53 -8.69
CA THR A 195 8.25 9.52 -9.02
C THR A 195 8.24 9.23 -10.51
N LYS A 196 7.08 8.86 -11.04
CA LYS A 196 7.01 8.41 -12.44
C LYS A 196 7.05 9.56 -13.46
N ALA A 197 6.79 10.78 -13.06
CA ALA A 197 7.08 11.93 -13.91
C ALA A 197 8.59 12.20 -14.03
N ALA A 198 9.33 12.03 -12.95
CA ALA A 198 10.78 12.17 -12.94
C ALA A 198 11.48 11.06 -13.74
N ASP A 199 11.12 9.80 -13.43
CA ASP A 199 11.65 8.59 -14.04
C ASP A 199 11.40 8.56 -15.57
N VAL A 200 10.15 8.69 -16.03
CA VAL A 200 9.81 8.78 -17.46
C VAL A 200 10.53 9.95 -18.15
N GLY A 201 10.66 11.07 -17.47
CA GLY A 201 11.40 12.24 -17.99
C GLY A 201 12.90 11.98 -18.11
N ALA A 202 13.50 11.32 -17.13
CA ALA A 202 14.90 10.93 -17.11
C ALA A 202 15.20 9.89 -18.20
N ASP A 203 14.36 8.87 -18.32
CA ASP A 203 14.54 7.76 -19.24
C ASP A 203 14.38 8.16 -20.70
N LEU A 204 13.30 8.85 -21.06
CA LEU A 204 13.04 9.23 -22.44
C LEU A 204 14.13 10.14 -22.99
N VAL A 205 14.57 11.14 -22.24
CA VAL A 205 15.57 12.10 -22.72
C VAL A 205 16.99 11.58 -22.49
N GLY A 206 17.27 10.98 -21.34
CA GLY A 206 18.61 10.47 -21.03
C GLY A 206 18.97 9.22 -21.79
N LYS A 207 18.22 8.13 -21.61
CA LYS A 207 18.54 6.81 -22.17
C LYS A 207 18.20 6.73 -23.67
N VAL A 208 17.00 7.20 -24.08
CA VAL A 208 16.53 6.99 -25.45
C VAL A 208 17.05 8.08 -26.41
N GLU A 209 16.99 9.36 -26.04
CA GLU A 209 17.41 10.48 -26.92
C GLU A 209 18.90 10.77 -26.86
N ALA A 210 19.44 10.97 -25.65
CA ALA A 210 20.83 11.37 -25.44
C ALA A 210 21.80 10.17 -25.40
N GLY A 211 21.30 8.95 -25.15
CA GLY A 211 22.11 7.73 -25.08
C GLY A 211 23.09 7.71 -23.89
N ILE A 212 22.80 8.44 -22.81
CA ILE A 212 23.58 8.40 -21.58
C ILE A 212 23.09 7.27 -20.67
N PRO A 213 23.97 6.73 -19.80
CA PRO A 213 23.59 5.69 -18.86
C PRO A 213 22.43 6.09 -17.93
N GLU A 214 21.79 5.09 -17.33
CA GLU A 214 20.88 5.28 -16.20
C GLU A 214 21.63 5.91 -15.02
N ASP A 215 20.98 6.79 -14.28
CA ASP A 215 21.56 7.52 -13.15
C ASP A 215 22.78 8.41 -13.48
N ASP A 216 22.98 8.75 -14.75
CA ASP A 216 24.10 9.61 -15.13
C ASP A 216 23.97 11.00 -14.47
N PRO A 217 25.02 11.50 -13.80
CA PRO A 217 24.99 12.81 -13.12
C PRO A 217 24.73 14.00 -14.06
N ARG A 218 24.90 13.83 -15.37
CA ARG A 218 24.58 14.85 -16.37
C ARG A 218 23.09 15.02 -16.61
N ASN A 219 22.28 14.03 -16.24
CA ASN A 219 20.83 14.09 -16.41
C ASN A 219 20.18 14.91 -15.30
N PRO A 220 19.54 16.07 -15.60
CA PRO A 220 18.91 16.93 -14.60
C PRO A 220 17.79 16.28 -13.80
N ALA A 221 17.16 15.22 -14.31
CA ALA A 221 16.04 14.54 -13.66
C ALA A 221 16.48 13.47 -12.67
N THR A 222 17.74 13.00 -12.67
CA THR A 222 18.22 11.88 -11.83
C THR A 222 17.99 12.12 -10.32
N ILE A 223 18.25 13.34 -9.83
CA ILE A 223 17.98 13.65 -8.40
C ILE A 223 16.46 13.66 -8.12
N ALA A 224 15.64 14.13 -9.07
CA ALA A 224 14.19 14.12 -8.91
C ALA A 224 13.65 12.69 -8.87
N ASP A 225 14.20 11.81 -9.69
CA ASP A 225 13.89 10.40 -9.72
C ASP A 225 14.21 9.73 -8.38
N ASN A 226 15.43 9.83 -7.91
CA ASN A 226 15.85 9.35 -6.58
C ASN A 226 15.02 9.92 -5.41
N VAL A 227 14.57 11.19 -5.50
CA VAL A 227 13.63 11.78 -4.54
C VAL A 227 12.28 11.07 -4.63
N GLY A 228 11.83 10.79 -5.84
CA GLY A 228 10.56 10.17 -6.14
C GLY A 228 10.39 8.82 -5.45
N ASP A 229 11.35 7.91 -5.58
CA ASP A 229 11.33 6.59 -4.96
C ASP A 229 11.14 6.67 -3.45
N ASN A 230 11.85 7.60 -2.80
CA ASN A 230 11.69 7.79 -1.36
C ASN A 230 10.31 8.34 -0.97
N VAL A 231 9.69 9.17 -1.81
CA VAL A 231 8.39 9.80 -1.50
C VAL A 231 7.23 8.93 -1.95
N GLY A 232 7.31 8.35 -3.15
CA GLY A 232 6.27 7.52 -3.75
C GLY A 232 6.24 6.11 -3.16
N ASP A 233 7.37 5.42 -3.24
CA ASP A 233 7.44 4.01 -2.93
C ASP A 233 7.78 3.71 -1.46
N VAL A 234 8.36 4.64 -0.71
CA VAL A 234 8.49 4.46 0.75
C VAL A 234 7.38 5.17 1.51
N ALA A 235 7.25 6.50 1.39
CA ALA A 235 6.28 7.24 2.19
C ALA A 235 4.83 6.93 1.78
N GLY A 236 4.55 6.87 0.46
CA GLY A 236 3.22 6.56 -0.07
C GLY A 236 2.76 5.15 0.27
N MET A 237 3.63 4.15 0.11
CA MET A 237 3.35 2.76 0.46
C MET A 237 3.13 2.57 1.95
N GLY A 238 3.93 3.22 2.79
CA GLY A 238 3.75 3.14 4.22
C GLY A 238 2.43 3.70 4.70
N ALA A 239 1.96 4.79 4.11
CA ALA A 239 0.63 5.33 4.39
C ALA A 239 -0.50 4.39 3.95
N ASP A 240 -0.37 3.75 2.77
CA ASP A 240 -1.34 2.76 2.24
C ASP A 240 -1.44 1.52 3.13
N LEU A 241 -0.30 0.95 3.53
CA LEU A 241 -0.30 -0.24 4.38
C LEU A 241 -0.69 0.07 5.83
N TYR A 242 -0.41 1.28 6.33
CA TYR A 242 -0.96 1.77 7.60
C TYR A 242 -2.50 1.76 7.55
N GLU A 243 -3.07 2.33 6.50
CA GLU A 243 -4.52 2.36 6.28
C GLU A 243 -5.13 0.95 6.21
N SER A 244 -4.52 0.04 5.43
CA SER A 244 -5.00 -1.34 5.29
C SER A 244 -4.99 -2.08 6.63
N TYR A 245 -3.93 -1.88 7.42
CA TYR A 245 -3.75 -2.54 8.71
C TYR A 245 -4.78 -2.06 9.74
N VAL A 246 -4.88 -0.75 9.90
CA VAL A 246 -5.86 -0.13 10.82
C VAL A 246 -7.28 -0.42 10.37
N GLY A 247 -7.57 -0.25 9.07
CA GLY A 247 -8.91 -0.48 8.51
C GLY A 247 -9.40 -1.92 8.70
N SER A 248 -8.53 -2.93 8.54
CA SER A 248 -8.89 -4.32 8.79
C SER A 248 -9.22 -4.59 10.26
N ILE A 249 -8.44 -4.04 11.19
CA ILE A 249 -8.69 -4.19 12.64
C ILE A 249 -10.03 -3.55 13.00
N LEU A 250 -10.28 -2.33 12.53
CA LEU A 250 -11.49 -1.57 12.87
C LEU A 250 -12.75 -2.17 12.24
N ALA A 251 -12.70 -2.61 10.98
CA ALA A 251 -13.80 -3.30 10.34
C ALA A 251 -14.14 -4.60 11.07
N THR A 252 -13.14 -5.38 11.47
CA THR A 252 -13.37 -6.62 12.23
C THR A 252 -13.89 -6.35 13.64
N PHE A 253 -13.56 -5.20 14.27
CA PHE A 253 -14.19 -4.78 15.52
C PHE A 253 -15.70 -4.59 15.36
N ALA A 254 -16.14 -3.90 14.30
CA ALA A 254 -17.55 -3.67 14.04
C ALA A 254 -18.28 -4.99 13.80
N ILE A 255 -17.76 -5.83 12.91
CA ILE A 255 -18.37 -7.14 12.63
C ILE A 255 -18.39 -8.04 13.87
N GLY A 256 -17.35 -8.01 14.70
CA GLY A 256 -17.30 -8.77 15.96
C GLY A 256 -18.35 -8.33 16.99
N ALA A 257 -18.67 -7.03 17.02
CA ALA A 257 -19.75 -6.50 17.83
C ALA A 257 -21.12 -6.98 17.31
N SER A 258 -21.35 -6.93 16.00
CA SER A 258 -22.60 -7.36 15.35
C SER A 258 -22.81 -8.88 15.39
N ALA A 259 -21.73 -9.68 15.35
CA ALA A 259 -21.79 -11.12 15.56
C ALA A 259 -22.12 -11.51 17.02
N GLY A 260 -22.26 -10.53 17.91
CA GLY A 260 -22.56 -10.79 19.33
C GLY A 260 -21.36 -11.24 20.16
N TYR A 261 -20.14 -11.19 19.63
CA TYR A 261 -18.93 -11.63 20.34
C TYR A 261 -18.38 -10.58 21.34
N GLY A 262 -18.99 -9.39 21.40
CA GLY A 262 -18.70 -8.35 22.36
C GLY A 262 -17.20 -8.01 22.45
N TRP A 263 -16.69 -7.88 23.67
CA TRP A 263 -15.27 -7.54 23.90
C TRP A 263 -14.28 -8.59 23.37
N ASN A 264 -14.67 -9.85 23.27
CA ASN A 264 -13.82 -10.92 22.77
C ASN A 264 -13.63 -10.79 21.24
N GLY A 265 -14.72 -10.46 20.52
CA GLY A 265 -14.68 -10.21 19.08
C GLY A 265 -13.83 -9.02 18.69
N MET A 266 -13.78 -7.99 19.54
CA MET A 266 -12.91 -6.82 19.33
C MET A 266 -11.47 -7.06 19.78
N PHE A 267 -11.26 -7.84 20.83
CA PHE A 267 -9.93 -8.10 21.37
C PHE A 267 -9.08 -9.00 20.45
N LEU A 268 -9.69 -10.03 19.86
CA LEU A 268 -8.96 -11.03 19.06
C LEU A 268 -8.19 -10.40 17.88
N PRO A 269 -8.78 -9.52 17.04
CA PRO A 269 -8.06 -8.83 15.96
C PRO A 269 -6.80 -8.08 16.44
N LEU A 270 -6.93 -7.34 17.54
CA LEU A 270 -5.81 -6.61 18.12
C LEU A 270 -4.73 -7.55 18.66
N ALA A 271 -5.13 -8.65 19.30
CA ALA A 271 -4.19 -9.63 19.83
C ALA A 271 -3.44 -10.38 18.71
N ILE A 272 -4.10 -10.72 17.59
CA ILE A 272 -3.45 -11.28 16.40
C ILE A 272 -2.42 -10.28 15.84
N ALA A 273 -2.77 -9.01 15.77
CA ALA A 273 -1.87 -7.95 15.31
C ALA A 273 -0.61 -7.87 16.19
N VAL A 274 -0.74 -7.92 17.50
CA VAL A 274 0.40 -7.91 18.45
C VAL A 274 1.26 -9.18 18.30
N VAL A 275 0.64 -10.36 18.20
CA VAL A 275 1.37 -11.62 17.94
C VAL A 275 2.13 -11.52 16.61
N GLY A 276 1.51 -10.97 15.59
CA GLY A 276 2.13 -10.74 14.29
C GLY A 276 3.37 -9.84 14.34
N VAL A 277 3.34 -8.77 15.16
CA VAL A 277 4.52 -7.92 15.42
C VAL A 277 5.66 -8.75 15.99
N ILE A 278 5.40 -9.57 17.00
CA ILE A 278 6.44 -10.42 17.63
C ILE A 278 7.00 -11.42 16.62
N CYS A 279 6.14 -12.07 15.84
CA CYS A 279 6.54 -13.02 14.81
C CYS A 279 7.37 -12.36 13.71
N SER A 280 6.95 -11.17 13.24
CA SER A 280 7.69 -10.37 12.26
C SER A 280 9.07 -9.96 12.79
N LEU A 281 9.15 -9.58 14.06
CA LEU A 281 10.41 -9.22 14.71
C LEU A 281 11.37 -10.44 14.74
N ILE A 282 10.89 -11.61 15.13
CA ILE A 282 11.69 -12.84 15.16
C ILE A 282 12.10 -13.24 13.73
N GLY A 283 11.15 -13.17 12.76
CA GLY A 283 11.41 -13.47 11.36
C GLY A 283 12.47 -12.57 10.74
N SER A 284 12.53 -11.29 11.10
CA SER A 284 13.52 -10.36 10.58
C SER A 284 14.96 -10.74 11.00
N PHE A 285 15.17 -11.41 12.13
CA PHE A 285 16.46 -11.95 12.51
C PHE A 285 16.89 -13.19 11.72
N MET A 286 15.95 -13.84 11.01
CA MET A 286 16.25 -15.00 10.16
C MET A 286 16.80 -14.58 8.79
N ILE A 287 16.63 -13.32 8.39
CA ILE A 287 17.17 -12.79 7.12
C ILE A 287 18.69 -12.63 7.27
N LYS A 288 19.43 -13.63 6.80
CA LYS A 288 20.90 -13.67 6.85
C LYS A 288 21.43 -14.33 5.59
N THR A 289 22.52 -13.76 5.05
CA THR A 289 23.21 -14.27 3.87
C THR A 289 24.71 -14.31 4.08
N GLY A 290 25.43 -15.10 3.28
CA GLY A 290 26.87 -15.11 3.22
C GLY A 290 27.43 -13.89 2.47
N GLU A 291 28.74 -13.63 2.58
CA GLU A 291 29.38 -12.46 1.92
C GLU A 291 29.43 -12.58 0.37
N LYS A 292 29.39 -13.80 -0.15
CA LYS A 292 29.38 -14.09 -1.60
C LYS A 292 28.07 -14.73 -2.06
N ALA A 293 26.95 -14.28 -1.46
CA ALA A 293 25.64 -14.83 -1.81
C ALA A 293 25.22 -14.39 -3.22
N SER A 294 24.68 -15.34 -3.99
CA SER A 294 24.02 -15.04 -5.25
C SER A 294 22.66 -14.36 -5.01
N GLN A 295 22.13 -13.64 -6.00
CA GLN A 295 20.77 -13.05 -5.97
C GLN A 295 19.70 -14.06 -5.54
N ARG A 296 19.79 -15.30 -6.03
CA ARG A 296 18.88 -16.39 -5.67
C ARG A 296 18.96 -16.76 -4.17
N GLU A 297 20.14 -16.72 -3.58
CA GLU A 297 20.34 -16.99 -2.14
C GLU A 297 19.82 -15.84 -1.29
N LEU A 298 19.97 -14.58 -1.76
CA LEU A 298 19.41 -13.39 -1.12
C LEU A 298 17.89 -13.48 -1.07
N LEU A 299 17.23 -13.76 -2.20
CA LEU A 299 15.79 -13.94 -2.30
C LEU A 299 15.29 -15.08 -1.41
N LYS A 300 15.99 -16.22 -1.40
CA LYS A 300 15.67 -17.34 -0.51
C LYS A 300 15.76 -16.96 0.96
N SER A 301 16.73 -16.14 1.36
CA SER A 301 16.88 -15.68 2.74
C SER A 301 15.72 -14.77 3.17
N MET A 302 15.29 -13.83 2.30
CA MET A 302 14.16 -12.95 2.59
C MET A 302 12.85 -13.74 2.72
N ARG A 303 12.58 -14.65 1.79
CA ARG A 303 11.44 -15.57 1.87
C ARG A 303 11.44 -16.41 3.14
N THR A 304 12.60 -16.93 3.53
CA THR A 304 12.72 -17.73 4.76
C THR A 304 12.28 -16.93 5.98
N GLY A 305 12.69 -15.67 6.08
CA GLY A 305 12.25 -14.79 7.17
C GLY A 305 10.75 -14.57 7.20
N THR A 306 10.14 -14.27 6.03
CA THR A 306 8.71 -14.01 5.92
C THR A 306 7.87 -15.27 6.17
N TYR A 307 8.22 -16.41 5.56
CA TYR A 307 7.49 -17.67 5.77
C TYR A 307 7.65 -18.20 7.18
N PHE A 308 8.82 -18.03 7.79
CA PHE A 308 9.03 -18.38 9.20
C PHE A 308 8.15 -17.53 10.11
N ALA A 309 8.06 -16.22 9.88
CA ALA A 309 7.16 -15.34 10.63
C ALA A 309 5.70 -15.77 10.50
N ALA A 310 5.24 -16.12 9.29
CA ALA A 310 3.89 -16.61 9.04
C ALA A 310 3.61 -17.94 9.75
N ALA A 311 4.53 -18.90 9.67
CA ALA A 311 4.41 -20.19 10.35
C ALA A 311 4.37 -20.04 11.87
N LEU A 312 5.26 -19.20 12.43
CA LEU A 312 5.29 -18.91 13.87
C LEU A 312 3.99 -18.22 14.31
N CYS A 313 3.48 -17.27 13.52
CA CYS A 313 2.20 -16.62 13.78
C CYS A 313 1.05 -17.62 13.79
N ALA A 314 0.99 -18.53 12.81
CA ALA A 314 0.01 -19.60 12.77
C ALA A 314 0.03 -20.44 14.06
N VAL A 315 1.21 -20.87 14.52
CA VAL A 315 1.37 -21.67 15.73
C VAL A 315 0.92 -20.90 16.99
N LEU A 316 1.32 -19.63 17.12
CA LEU A 316 0.99 -18.81 18.30
C LEU A 316 -0.49 -18.40 18.32
N CYS A 317 -1.16 -18.32 17.17
CA CYS A 317 -2.58 -18.04 17.09
C CYS A 317 -3.44 -19.21 17.57
N ILE A 318 -2.94 -20.45 17.65
CA ILE A 318 -3.70 -21.60 18.17
C ILE A 318 -4.12 -21.38 19.63
N PRO A 319 -3.20 -21.24 20.60
CA PRO A 319 -3.57 -21.00 22.00
C PRO A 319 -4.28 -19.65 22.19
N LEU A 320 -3.91 -18.62 21.40
CA LEU A 320 -4.56 -17.31 21.47
C LEU A 320 -6.05 -17.41 21.14
N THR A 321 -6.39 -17.97 19.99
CA THR A 321 -7.78 -18.07 19.52
C THR A 321 -8.60 -18.95 20.46
N TRP A 322 -8.04 -20.08 20.92
CA TRP A 322 -8.68 -20.93 21.92
C TRP A 322 -8.97 -20.15 23.22
N PHE A 323 -7.97 -19.44 23.76
CA PHE A 323 -8.14 -18.69 25.02
C PHE A 323 -9.18 -17.57 24.91
N VAL A 324 -9.24 -16.86 23.78
CA VAL A 324 -10.13 -15.72 23.58
C VAL A 324 -11.56 -16.16 23.26
N MET A 325 -11.75 -17.21 22.46
CA MET A 325 -13.04 -17.52 21.84
C MET A 325 -13.72 -18.79 22.37
N LYS A 326 -13.07 -19.62 23.19
CA LYS A 326 -13.62 -20.92 23.63
C LYS A 326 -14.93 -20.80 24.42
N ASP A 327 -15.10 -19.72 25.17
CA ASP A 327 -16.26 -19.49 26.05
C ASP A 327 -17.25 -18.48 25.45
N VAL A 328 -17.08 -18.10 24.18
CA VAL A 328 -17.97 -17.17 23.47
C VAL A 328 -19.12 -17.95 22.82
N GLU A 329 -20.33 -17.66 23.23
CA GLU A 329 -21.53 -18.32 22.72
C GLU A 329 -21.68 -18.05 21.21
N GLY A 330 -22.00 -19.09 20.44
CA GLY A 330 -22.14 -19.00 18.99
C GLY A 330 -20.83 -18.92 18.19
N ALA A 331 -19.67 -18.77 18.84
CA ALA A 331 -18.37 -18.70 18.15
C ALA A 331 -17.72 -20.08 18.00
N SER A 332 -17.27 -20.41 16.78
CA SER A 332 -16.40 -21.56 16.53
C SER A 332 -14.93 -21.13 16.59
N TRP A 333 -14.26 -21.33 17.73
CA TRP A 333 -12.84 -20.96 17.84
C TRP A 333 -11.96 -21.68 16.81
N VAL A 334 -12.30 -22.92 16.45
CA VAL A 334 -11.60 -23.69 15.40
C VAL A 334 -11.83 -23.05 14.04
N GLY A 335 -13.08 -22.67 13.74
CA GLY A 335 -13.39 -22.01 12.48
C GLY A 335 -12.73 -20.64 12.33
N ILE A 336 -12.67 -19.87 13.41
CA ILE A 336 -11.95 -18.59 13.46
C ILE A 336 -10.44 -18.82 13.28
N LEU A 337 -9.87 -19.87 13.86
CA LEU A 337 -8.48 -20.25 13.66
C LEU A 337 -8.19 -20.63 12.20
N ILE A 338 -9.11 -21.39 11.56
CA ILE A 338 -9.02 -21.71 10.13
C ILE A 338 -9.02 -20.42 9.30
N SER A 339 -9.82 -19.42 9.65
CA SER A 339 -9.84 -18.12 8.97
C SER A 339 -8.49 -17.39 9.08
N ILE A 340 -7.82 -17.42 10.24
CA ILE A 340 -6.45 -16.88 10.38
C ILE A 340 -5.49 -17.60 9.43
N PHE A 341 -5.55 -18.93 9.39
CA PHE A 341 -4.68 -19.73 8.52
C PHE A 341 -4.95 -19.49 7.05
N CYS A 342 -6.23 -19.32 6.65
CA CYS A 342 -6.60 -18.94 5.29
C CYS A 342 -6.01 -17.59 4.90
N GLY A 343 -6.07 -16.59 5.78
CA GLY A 343 -5.47 -15.29 5.54
C GLY A 343 -3.95 -15.34 5.36
N LEU A 344 -3.24 -16.00 6.30
CA LEU A 344 -1.79 -16.21 6.20
C LEU A 344 -1.40 -16.96 4.92
N ALA A 345 -2.10 -18.04 4.59
CA ALA A 345 -1.86 -18.83 3.40
C ALA A 345 -2.15 -18.05 2.12
N ALA A 346 -3.24 -17.29 2.08
CA ALA A 346 -3.57 -16.43 0.94
C ALA A 346 -2.50 -15.37 0.70
N GLY A 347 -1.99 -14.72 1.74
CA GLY A 347 -0.91 -13.75 1.62
C GLY A 347 0.37 -14.36 1.04
N CYS A 348 0.79 -15.51 1.55
CA CYS A 348 1.95 -16.24 1.02
C CYS A 348 1.73 -16.70 -0.44
N ALA A 349 0.53 -17.20 -0.77
CA ALA A 349 0.22 -17.70 -2.11
C ALA A 349 0.15 -16.57 -3.15
N ILE A 350 -0.46 -15.43 -2.81
CA ILE A 350 -0.51 -14.25 -3.70
C ILE A 350 0.89 -13.71 -3.94
N GLY A 351 1.72 -13.61 -2.89
CA GLY A 351 3.12 -13.21 -3.03
C GLY A 351 3.89 -14.11 -3.99
N TYR A 352 3.73 -15.43 -3.86
CA TYR A 352 4.38 -16.40 -4.76
C TYR A 352 3.87 -16.28 -6.20
N VAL A 353 2.56 -16.15 -6.41
CA VAL A 353 1.98 -15.98 -7.74
C VAL A 353 2.44 -14.68 -8.41
N THR A 354 2.45 -13.58 -7.65
CA THR A 354 2.96 -12.31 -8.16
C THR A 354 4.42 -12.44 -8.61
N GLU A 355 5.26 -13.04 -7.77
CA GLU A 355 6.65 -13.31 -8.12
C GLU A 355 6.78 -14.18 -9.38
N TYR A 356 5.96 -15.22 -9.52
CA TYR A 356 5.98 -16.10 -10.71
C TYR A 356 5.72 -15.33 -12.00
N TYR A 357 4.83 -14.33 -11.97
CA TYR A 357 4.51 -13.54 -13.17
C TYR A 357 5.43 -12.33 -13.40
N THR A 358 6.14 -11.87 -12.38
CA THR A 358 6.94 -10.63 -12.48
C THR A 358 8.44 -10.84 -12.43
N SER A 359 8.96 -11.94 -11.84
CA SER A 359 10.39 -12.16 -11.74
C SER A 359 11.01 -12.70 -13.05
N ASP A 360 12.20 -12.22 -13.36
CA ASP A 360 13.05 -12.65 -14.49
C ASP A 360 13.50 -14.12 -14.42
N THR A 361 13.42 -14.73 -13.23
CA THR A 361 13.74 -16.14 -13.01
C THR A 361 12.72 -17.11 -13.59
N TYR A 362 11.52 -16.62 -13.93
CA TYR A 362 10.42 -17.45 -14.42
C TYR A 362 10.05 -17.19 -15.88
N LYS A 363 9.48 -18.23 -16.50
CA LYS A 363 9.12 -18.23 -17.94
C LYS A 363 8.23 -17.06 -18.39
N PRO A 364 7.21 -16.58 -17.62
CA PRO A 364 6.36 -15.50 -18.12
C PRO A 364 7.14 -14.22 -18.46
N THR A 365 8.02 -13.79 -17.58
CA THR A 365 8.87 -12.60 -17.79
C THR A 365 9.93 -12.83 -18.86
N GLN A 366 10.52 -14.04 -18.92
CA GLN A 366 11.46 -14.41 -19.97
C GLN A 366 10.79 -14.40 -21.35
N ALA A 367 9.58 -14.95 -21.49
CA ALA A 367 8.81 -14.90 -22.72
C ALA A 367 8.41 -13.47 -23.13
N LEU A 368 8.23 -12.58 -22.17
CA LEU A 368 8.02 -11.16 -22.42
C LEU A 368 9.31 -10.50 -22.96
N SER A 369 10.49 -10.88 -22.46
CA SER A 369 11.76 -10.42 -23.01
C SER A 369 12.02 -10.96 -24.43
N ASP A 370 11.61 -12.20 -24.75
CA ASP A 370 11.67 -12.72 -26.12
C ASP A 370 10.83 -11.88 -27.10
N ALA A 371 9.68 -11.31 -26.63
CA ALA A 371 8.83 -10.46 -27.46
C ALA A 371 9.51 -9.15 -27.89
N THR A 372 10.57 -8.71 -27.20
CA THR A 372 11.32 -7.50 -27.55
C THR A 372 12.09 -7.65 -28.87
N GLU A 373 12.40 -8.88 -29.30
CA GLU A 373 13.06 -9.15 -30.60
C GLU A 373 12.23 -8.67 -31.81
N THR A 374 10.92 -8.60 -31.64
CA THR A 374 10.01 -8.12 -32.68
C THR A 374 9.64 -6.63 -32.51
N GLY A 375 10.09 -5.98 -31.45
CA GLY A 375 10.01 -4.54 -31.22
C GLY A 375 9.03 -4.12 -30.13
N ALA A 376 8.95 -2.81 -29.91
CA ALA A 376 8.21 -2.23 -28.79
C ALA A 376 6.70 -2.54 -28.79
N ALA A 377 6.07 -2.61 -29.96
CA ALA A 377 4.64 -2.89 -30.05
C ALA A 377 4.26 -4.27 -29.48
N THR A 378 5.02 -5.29 -29.83
CA THR A 378 4.84 -6.67 -29.33
C THR A 378 5.20 -6.78 -27.86
N THR A 379 6.18 -6.03 -27.38
CA THR A 379 6.54 -5.93 -25.97
C THR A 379 5.37 -5.35 -25.15
N ILE A 380 4.74 -4.26 -25.62
CA ILE A 380 3.58 -3.65 -24.96
C ILE A 380 2.40 -4.62 -24.92
N ILE A 381 2.05 -5.25 -26.08
CA ILE A 381 0.95 -6.22 -26.14
C ILE A 381 1.23 -7.42 -25.23
N GLY A 382 2.46 -7.92 -25.23
CA GLY A 382 2.90 -9.03 -24.39
C GLY A 382 2.70 -8.77 -22.91
N GLY A 383 3.13 -7.61 -22.41
CA GLY A 383 2.97 -7.26 -21.00
C GLY A 383 1.52 -7.00 -20.57
N ILE A 384 0.69 -6.40 -21.45
CA ILE A 384 -0.75 -6.28 -21.22
C ILE A 384 -1.39 -7.67 -21.10
N SER A 385 -1.08 -8.58 -22.03
CA SER A 385 -1.60 -9.94 -22.02
C SER A 385 -1.17 -10.71 -20.76
N LEU A 386 0.12 -10.63 -20.40
CA LEU A 386 0.66 -11.26 -19.19
C LEU A 386 -0.05 -10.75 -17.94
N GLY A 387 -0.19 -9.43 -17.80
CA GLY A 387 -0.88 -8.84 -16.66
C GLY A 387 -2.34 -9.29 -16.56
N MET A 388 -3.08 -9.34 -17.67
CA MET A 388 -4.46 -9.84 -17.68
C MET A 388 -4.54 -11.30 -17.20
N VAL A 389 -3.69 -12.17 -17.68
CA VAL A 389 -3.67 -13.59 -17.25
C VAL A 389 -3.28 -13.73 -15.78
N SER A 390 -2.37 -12.89 -15.30
CA SER A 390 -1.89 -12.92 -13.92
C SER A 390 -2.96 -12.62 -12.87
N THR A 391 -4.10 -12.02 -13.25
CA THR A 391 -5.21 -11.72 -12.34
C THR A 391 -5.93 -12.98 -11.87
N ALA A 392 -5.92 -14.05 -12.65
CA ALA A 392 -6.75 -15.23 -12.41
C ALA A 392 -6.43 -15.90 -11.06
N ALA A 393 -5.16 -16.16 -10.78
CA ALA A 393 -4.78 -16.87 -9.56
C ALA A 393 -5.02 -16.05 -8.28
N PRO A 394 -4.65 -14.77 -8.16
CA PRO A 394 -4.97 -13.97 -6.98
C PRO A 394 -6.48 -13.85 -6.71
N ILE A 395 -7.30 -13.70 -7.76
CA ILE A 395 -8.77 -13.64 -7.62
C ILE A 395 -9.31 -14.96 -7.07
N LEU A 396 -8.84 -16.08 -7.57
CA LEU A 396 -9.25 -17.40 -7.08
C LEU A 396 -8.77 -17.65 -5.65
N ILE A 397 -7.54 -17.26 -5.30
CA ILE A 397 -7.00 -17.41 -3.94
C ILE A 397 -7.84 -16.61 -2.94
N VAL A 398 -8.14 -15.34 -3.24
CA VAL A 398 -9.01 -14.51 -2.38
C VAL A 398 -10.41 -15.09 -2.30
N GLY A 399 -10.99 -15.53 -3.43
CA GLY A 399 -12.31 -16.16 -3.45
C GLY A 399 -12.38 -17.41 -2.58
N VAL A 400 -11.39 -18.28 -2.66
CA VAL A 400 -11.30 -19.47 -1.78
C VAL A 400 -11.14 -19.06 -0.32
N ALA A 401 -10.27 -18.10 -0.02
CA ALA A 401 -10.07 -17.60 1.34
C ALA A 401 -11.37 -17.03 1.94
N VAL A 402 -12.14 -16.26 1.17
CA VAL A 402 -13.44 -15.73 1.57
C VAL A 402 -14.43 -16.86 1.89
N ILE A 403 -14.63 -17.82 0.97
CA ILE A 403 -15.61 -18.91 1.13
C ILE A 403 -15.23 -19.80 2.30
N VAL A 404 -13.97 -20.22 2.39
CA VAL A 404 -13.50 -21.11 3.46
C VAL A 404 -13.60 -20.42 4.83
N SER A 405 -13.18 -19.17 4.94
CA SER A 405 -13.28 -18.41 6.19
C SER A 405 -14.73 -18.18 6.61
N PHE A 406 -15.60 -17.87 5.66
CA PHE A 406 -17.03 -17.69 5.91
C PHE A 406 -17.67 -18.97 6.47
N ILE A 407 -17.51 -20.10 5.77
CA ILE A 407 -18.11 -21.37 6.18
C ILE A 407 -17.49 -21.89 7.49
N ALA A 408 -16.17 -21.84 7.62
CA ALA A 408 -15.47 -22.35 8.81
C ALA A 408 -15.90 -21.62 10.09
N SER A 409 -16.10 -20.30 10.01
CA SER A 409 -16.54 -19.48 11.16
C SER A 409 -18.02 -19.64 11.50
N GLY A 410 -18.77 -20.50 10.80
CA GLY A 410 -20.17 -20.81 11.07
C GLY A 410 -21.14 -20.07 10.15
N GLY A 411 -20.67 -19.43 9.09
CA GLY A 411 -21.51 -18.84 8.06
C GLY A 411 -22.26 -19.92 7.27
N SER A 412 -23.55 -19.68 7.00
CA SER A 412 -24.39 -20.54 6.17
C SER A 412 -24.68 -19.83 4.84
N LEU A 413 -24.49 -20.57 3.75
CA LEU A 413 -24.90 -20.15 2.41
C LEU A 413 -26.38 -20.46 2.13
N VAL A 414 -27.08 -21.12 3.07
CA VAL A 414 -28.49 -21.51 2.94
C VAL A 414 -29.36 -20.47 3.65
N THR A 415 -30.20 -19.77 2.90
CA THR A 415 -30.96 -18.57 3.33
C THR A 415 -32.29 -18.88 4.08
N ASN A 416 -32.65 -20.13 4.32
CA ASN A 416 -34.00 -20.49 4.74
C ASN A 416 -34.17 -20.81 6.24
N SER A 417 -33.36 -20.23 7.14
CA SER A 417 -33.49 -20.47 8.60
C SER A 417 -33.61 -19.16 9.37
N GLU A 418 -34.38 -19.16 10.47
CA GLU A 418 -34.46 -18.03 11.41
C GLU A 418 -33.07 -17.65 12.01
N ALA A 419 -32.14 -18.61 12.05
CA ALA A 419 -30.76 -18.44 12.51
C ALA A 419 -29.82 -17.85 11.40
N TYR A 420 -30.34 -17.55 10.21
CA TYR A 420 -29.52 -17.15 9.07
C TYR A 420 -28.71 -15.87 9.36
N THR A 421 -29.33 -14.84 9.93
CA THR A 421 -28.66 -13.57 10.20
C THR A 421 -27.45 -13.72 11.13
N LEU A 422 -27.61 -14.46 12.24
CA LEU A 422 -26.50 -14.70 13.18
C LEU A 422 -25.40 -15.55 12.53
N SER A 423 -25.77 -16.58 11.81
CA SER A 423 -24.85 -17.44 11.05
C SER A 423 -24.11 -16.63 9.98
N PHE A 424 -24.79 -15.73 9.30
CA PHE A 424 -24.19 -14.85 8.29
C PHE A 424 -23.13 -13.92 8.91
N ASN A 425 -23.44 -13.25 10.04
CA ASN A 425 -22.51 -12.37 10.74
C ASN A 425 -21.29 -13.12 11.29
N ASN A 426 -21.46 -14.38 11.76
CA ASN A 426 -20.35 -15.23 12.16
C ASN A 426 -19.39 -15.50 10.98
N GLY A 427 -19.95 -15.81 9.81
CA GLY A 427 -19.18 -16.01 8.58
C GLY A 427 -18.42 -14.74 8.15
N LEU A 428 -19.08 -13.57 8.24
CA LEU A 428 -18.47 -12.28 7.92
C LEU A 428 -17.32 -11.94 8.88
N TYR A 429 -17.48 -12.26 10.16
CA TYR A 429 -16.38 -12.12 11.13
C TYR A 429 -15.17 -12.97 10.73
N GLY A 430 -15.40 -14.19 10.23
CA GLY A 430 -14.34 -15.04 9.68
C GLY A 430 -13.57 -14.38 8.53
N ILE A 431 -14.26 -13.68 7.62
CA ILE A 431 -13.62 -12.93 6.53
C ILE A 431 -12.75 -11.78 7.08
N GLY A 432 -13.28 -11.00 8.05
CA GLY A 432 -12.51 -9.94 8.72
C GLY A 432 -11.26 -10.51 9.41
N ILE A 433 -11.38 -11.63 10.09
CA ILE A 433 -10.24 -12.32 10.72
C ILE A 433 -9.24 -12.83 9.68
N ALA A 434 -9.68 -13.30 8.51
CA ALA A 434 -8.76 -13.69 7.42
C ALA A 434 -7.97 -12.47 6.88
N ALA A 435 -8.60 -11.30 6.76
CA ALA A 435 -7.92 -10.07 6.39
C ALA A 435 -6.79 -9.71 7.39
N ILE A 436 -7.07 -9.82 8.68
CA ILE A 436 -6.07 -9.59 9.74
C ILE A 436 -5.02 -10.70 9.75
N GLY A 437 -5.39 -11.95 9.55
CA GLY A 437 -4.46 -13.06 9.39
C GLY A 437 -3.46 -12.80 8.27
N MET A 438 -3.93 -12.34 7.12
CA MET A 438 -3.07 -11.94 6.01
C MET A 438 -2.12 -10.81 6.42
N LEU A 439 -2.60 -9.78 7.10
CA LEU A 439 -1.82 -8.62 7.52
C LEU A 439 -0.99 -8.85 8.80
N ALA A 440 -1.10 -10.01 9.45
CA ALA A 440 -0.38 -10.28 10.71
C ALA A 440 1.15 -10.18 10.54
N THR A 441 1.69 -10.58 9.39
CA THR A 441 3.13 -10.49 9.09
C THR A 441 3.54 -9.18 8.41
N LEU A 442 2.69 -8.15 8.42
CA LEU A 442 2.94 -6.89 7.72
C LEU A 442 4.28 -6.25 8.11
N GLY A 443 4.69 -6.34 9.37
CA GLY A 443 5.94 -5.74 9.84
C GLY A 443 7.17 -6.20 9.05
N ILE A 444 7.31 -7.50 8.81
CA ILE A 444 8.42 -8.05 8.02
C ILE A 444 8.16 -7.92 6.51
N THR A 445 6.93 -8.09 6.05
CA THR A 445 6.58 -7.96 4.63
C THR A 445 6.86 -6.55 4.12
N LEU A 446 6.44 -5.53 4.87
CA LEU A 446 6.74 -4.14 4.53
C LEU A 446 8.23 -3.81 4.69
N ALA A 447 8.95 -4.46 5.61
CA ALA A 447 10.39 -4.29 5.73
C ALA A 447 11.14 -4.79 4.48
N THR A 448 10.68 -5.90 3.88
CA THR A 448 11.26 -6.43 2.64
C THR A 448 10.78 -5.70 1.38
N ASP A 449 9.69 -4.97 1.44
CA ASP A 449 9.19 -4.13 0.36
C ASP A 449 9.91 -2.77 0.36
N ALA A 450 9.93 -2.06 1.48
CA ALA A 450 10.60 -0.76 1.63
C ALA A 450 12.14 -0.82 1.49
N TYR A 451 12.71 -2.00 1.41
CA TYR A 451 14.10 -2.24 1.05
C TYR A 451 14.38 -1.83 -0.41
N GLY A 452 13.46 -2.13 -1.35
CA GLY A 452 13.65 -1.93 -2.79
C GLY A 452 14.08 -0.51 -3.16
N PRO A 453 13.30 0.52 -2.85
CA PRO A 453 13.64 1.92 -3.15
C PRO A 453 14.97 2.40 -2.54
N VAL A 454 15.38 1.81 -1.41
CA VAL A 454 16.69 2.13 -0.80
C VAL A 454 17.83 1.49 -1.59
N ALA A 455 17.61 0.29 -2.14
CA ALA A 455 18.60 -0.41 -2.95
C ALA A 455 18.78 0.28 -4.31
N ASP A 456 17.68 0.67 -4.95
CA ASP A 456 17.65 1.40 -6.20
C ASP A 456 18.39 2.74 -6.07
N ASN A 457 18.01 3.57 -5.14
CA ASN A 457 18.71 4.83 -4.82
C ASN A 457 20.19 4.63 -4.47
N ALA A 458 20.56 3.50 -3.88
CA ALA A 458 21.98 3.20 -3.62
C ALA A 458 22.74 2.93 -4.93
N GLY A 459 22.07 2.32 -5.93
CA GLY A 459 22.59 2.18 -7.29
C GLY A 459 22.82 3.53 -7.96
N GLY A 460 21.81 4.41 -7.92
CA GLY A 460 21.92 5.76 -8.45
C GLY A 460 23.06 6.57 -7.80
N ILE A 461 23.19 6.51 -6.47
CA ILE A 461 24.31 7.17 -5.78
C ILE A 461 25.67 6.56 -6.16
N ALA A 462 25.74 5.23 -6.34
CA ALA A 462 27.00 4.58 -6.76
C ALA A 462 27.43 5.03 -8.15
N GLU A 463 26.50 5.13 -9.10
CA GLU A 463 26.73 5.63 -10.46
C GLU A 463 27.14 7.10 -10.45
N MET A 464 26.32 7.99 -9.87
CA MET A 464 26.60 9.43 -9.77
C MET A 464 27.91 9.75 -9.04
N SER A 465 28.36 8.85 -8.17
CA SER A 465 29.62 9.04 -7.40
C SER A 465 30.83 8.40 -8.04
N GLY A 466 30.67 7.66 -9.15
CA GLY A 466 31.77 7.00 -9.86
C GLY A 466 32.45 5.93 -9.01
N LEU A 467 31.72 5.10 -8.24
CA LEU A 467 32.31 4.10 -7.33
C LEU A 467 32.92 2.89 -8.05
N GLY A 468 32.76 2.79 -9.37
CA GLY A 468 33.30 1.71 -10.19
C GLY A 468 32.35 0.54 -10.40
N GLU A 469 32.64 -0.23 -11.45
CA GLU A 469 31.77 -1.29 -12.00
C GLU A 469 31.42 -2.37 -10.97
N GLU A 470 32.39 -2.81 -10.17
CA GLU A 470 32.17 -3.85 -9.13
C GLU A 470 31.14 -3.42 -8.08
N VAL A 471 31.12 -2.12 -7.71
CA VAL A 471 30.12 -1.60 -6.75
C VAL A 471 28.78 -1.50 -7.41
N ARG A 472 28.74 -1.05 -8.68
CA ARG A 472 27.51 -0.98 -9.47
C ARG A 472 26.88 -2.36 -9.65
N GLU A 473 27.65 -3.38 -10.00
CA GLU A 473 27.16 -4.77 -10.07
C GLU A 473 26.52 -5.25 -8.75
N ARG A 474 27.09 -4.87 -7.61
CA ARG A 474 26.53 -5.23 -6.30
C ARG A 474 25.24 -4.47 -6.00
N THR A 475 25.17 -3.17 -6.33
CA THR A 475 23.96 -2.38 -6.13
C THR A 475 22.86 -2.80 -7.10
N ASP A 476 23.18 -3.13 -8.35
CA ASP A 476 22.22 -3.66 -9.33
C ASP A 476 21.65 -5.01 -8.89
N ALA A 477 22.46 -5.86 -8.27
CA ALA A 477 21.99 -7.13 -7.69
C ALA A 477 21.04 -6.90 -6.49
N LEU A 478 21.30 -5.86 -5.67
CA LEU A 478 20.41 -5.46 -4.59
C LEU A 478 19.10 -4.88 -5.15
N ASP A 479 19.17 -4.06 -6.17
CA ASP A 479 18.00 -3.43 -6.82
C ASP A 479 17.11 -4.48 -7.51
N SER A 480 17.67 -5.39 -8.29
CA SER A 480 16.92 -6.50 -8.92
C SER A 480 16.18 -7.36 -7.88
N LEU A 481 16.82 -7.61 -6.72
CA LEU A 481 16.15 -8.25 -5.58
C LEU A 481 15.02 -7.36 -5.04
N GLY A 482 15.26 -6.06 -4.94
CA GLY A 482 14.30 -5.05 -4.49
C GLY A 482 13.03 -5.04 -5.34
N ASN A 483 13.16 -5.05 -6.66
CA ASN A 483 12.03 -5.07 -7.58
C ASN A 483 11.18 -6.34 -7.44
N THR A 484 11.83 -7.50 -7.25
CA THR A 484 11.11 -8.76 -7.02
C THR A 484 10.35 -8.73 -5.70
N THR A 485 10.94 -8.21 -4.62
CA THR A 485 10.27 -8.13 -3.32
C THR A 485 9.19 -7.06 -3.29
N ALA A 486 9.41 -5.92 -3.95
CA ALA A 486 8.41 -4.87 -4.10
C ALA A 486 7.19 -5.34 -4.90
N ALA A 487 7.37 -6.09 -5.99
CA ALA A 487 6.27 -6.71 -6.72
C ALA A 487 5.45 -7.65 -5.82
N THR A 488 6.14 -8.50 -5.03
CA THR A 488 5.52 -9.41 -4.06
C THR A 488 4.75 -8.64 -2.98
N GLY A 489 5.32 -7.57 -2.44
CA GLY A 489 4.69 -6.69 -1.46
C GLY A 489 3.45 -5.98 -2.01
N LYS A 490 3.49 -5.50 -3.25
CA LYS A 490 2.34 -4.92 -3.95
C LYS A 490 1.22 -5.95 -4.13
N GLY A 491 1.52 -7.18 -4.56
CA GLY A 491 0.55 -8.27 -4.65
C GLY A 491 -0.13 -8.56 -3.31
N PHE A 492 0.66 -8.63 -2.24
CA PHE A 492 0.18 -8.77 -0.86
C PHE A 492 -0.73 -7.61 -0.43
N ALA A 493 -0.33 -6.37 -0.71
CA ALA A 493 -1.11 -5.17 -0.41
C ALA A 493 -2.47 -5.17 -1.13
N ILE A 494 -2.49 -5.55 -2.42
CA ILE A 494 -3.70 -5.64 -3.23
C ILE A 494 -4.64 -6.72 -2.70
N GLY A 495 -4.14 -7.92 -2.37
CA GLY A 495 -4.93 -9.01 -1.82
C GLY A 495 -5.53 -8.67 -0.45
N SER A 496 -4.72 -8.05 0.44
CA SER A 496 -5.21 -7.62 1.74
C SER A 496 -6.24 -6.50 1.63
N ALA A 497 -6.08 -5.58 0.67
CA ALA A 497 -7.06 -4.54 0.41
C ALA A 497 -8.42 -5.10 -0.03
N ALA A 498 -8.44 -6.15 -0.84
CA ALA A 498 -9.66 -6.81 -1.27
C ALA A 498 -10.42 -7.43 -0.07
N LEU A 499 -9.73 -8.16 0.82
CA LEU A 499 -10.35 -8.72 2.02
C LEU A 499 -10.81 -7.61 2.99
N THR A 500 -10.02 -6.56 3.17
CA THR A 500 -10.38 -5.40 3.99
C THR A 500 -11.61 -4.68 3.43
N ALA A 501 -11.68 -4.49 2.12
CA ALA A 501 -12.81 -3.83 1.48
C ALA A 501 -14.11 -4.63 1.64
N LEU A 502 -14.05 -5.96 1.58
CA LEU A 502 -15.20 -6.82 1.88
C LEU A 502 -15.66 -6.64 3.34
N ALA A 503 -14.73 -6.60 4.29
CA ALA A 503 -15.07 -6.35 5.69
C ALA A 503 -15.68 -4.94 5.89
N LEU A 504 -15.14 -3.91 5.22
CA LEU A 504 -15.67 -2.55 5.28
C LEU A 504 -17.05 -2.42 4.60
N LEU A 505 -17.30 -3.16 3.51
CA LEU A 505 -18.61 -3.20 2.86
C LEU A 505 -19.67 -3.75 3.83
N VAL A 506 -19.33 -4.83 4.54
CA VAL A 506 -20.20 -5.39 5.58
C VAL A 506 -20.45 -4.37 6.67
N SER A 507 -19.40 -3.73 7.18
CA SER A 507 -19.54 -2.68 8.20
C SER A 507 -20.40 -1.52 7.72
N TYR A 508 -20.36 -1.18 6.42
CA TYR A 508 -21.25 -0.18 5.82
C TYR A 508 -22.72 -0.61 5.93
N VAL A 509 -23.03 -1.84 5.53
CA VAL A 509 -24.40 -2.39 5.61
C VAL A 509 -24.93 -2.31 7.04
N GLU A 510 -24.16 -2.78 8.02
CA GLU A 510 -24.54 -2.77 9.45
C GLU A 510 -24.78 -1.36 10.00
N VAL A 511 -23.89 -0.42 9.69
CA VAL A 511 -24.04 0.98 10.14
C VAL A 511 -25.26 1.64 9.46
N ALA A 512 -25.50 1.35 8.18
CA ALA A 512 -26.64 1.87 7.44
C ALA A 512 -27.96 1.29 7.93
N GLU A 513 -28.06 -0.04 8.17
CA GLU A 513 -29.25 -0.65 8.77
C GLU A 513 -29.54 -0.08 10.17
N SER A 514 -28.49 0.13 10.97
CA SER A 514 -28.64 0.79 12.28
C SER A 514 -29.18 2.21 12.13
N ALA A 515 -28.73 2.97 11.14
CA ALA A 515 -29.20 4.34 10.88
C ALA A 515 -30.66 4.36 10.38
N MET A 516 -31.12 3.31 9.70
CA MET A 516 -32.50 3.13 9.25
C MET A 516 -33.42 2.54 10.33
N GLY A 517 -32.98 2.44 11.59
CA GLY A 517 -33.76 1.88 12.69
C GLY A 517 -33.93 0.37 12.63
N GLY A 518 -33.02 -0.34 11.99
CA GLY A 518 -32.99 -1.80 11.86
C GLY A 518 -33.76 -2.34 10.65
N ALA A 519 -34.14 -1.47 9.69
CA ALA A 519 -34.70 -1.92 8.42
C ALA A 519 -33.64 -2.66 7.60
N GLN A 520 -34.00 -3.82 7.06
CA GLN A 520 -33.09 -4.61 6.22
C GLN A 520 -32.96 -3.99 4.83
N ILE A 521 -31.74 -4.01 4.30
CA ILE A 521 -31.40 -3.50 2.97
C ILE A 521 -31.57 -4.61 1.94
N ASP A 522 -32.22 -4.31 0.81
CA ASP A 522 -32.31 -5.26 -0.31
C ASP A 522 -31.00 -5.30 -1.11
N LEU A 523 -30.17 -6.26 -0.80
CA LEU A 523 -28.87 -6.52 -1.44
C LEU A 523 -28.97 -7.31 -2.74
N SER A 524 -30.16 -7.56 -3.25
CA SER A 524 -30.36 -8.32 -4.50
C SER A 524 -29.72 -7.60 -5.69
N VAL A 525 -28.94 -8.34 -6.49
CA VAL A 525 -28.38 -7.82 -7.75
C VAL A 525 -29.49 -7.40 -8.75
N THR A 526 -30.69 -7.93 -8.59
CA THR A 526 -31.86 -7.54 -9.41
C THR A 526 -32.49 -6.22 -8.98
N ASN A 527 -32.11 -5.69 -7.81
CA ASN A 527 -32.48 -4.34 -7.40
C ASN A 527 -31.81 -3.32 -8.33
N PRO A 528 -32.55 -2.44 -9.05
CA PRO A 528 -31.97 -1.50 -9.99
C PRO A 528 -30.97 -0.52 -9.36
N ALA A 529 -31.16 -0.12 -8.09
CA ALA A 529 -30.24 0.76 -7.40
C ALA A 529 -28.88 0.07 -7.17
N VAL A 530 -28.88 -1.21 -6.73
CA VAL A 530 -27.66 -2.02 -6.57
C VAL A 530 -26.97 -2.20 -7.93
N LEU A 531 -27.73 -2.55 -8.98
CA LEU A 531 -27.16 -2.79 -10.31
C LEU A 531 -26.53 -1.54 -10.92
N VAL A 532 -27.20 -0.38 -10.83
CA VAL A 532 -26.62 0.90 -11.29
C VAL A 532 -25.41 1.28 -10.45
N GLY A 533 -25.48 1.08 -9.13
CA GLY A 533 -24.34 1.25 -8.23
C GLY A 533 -23.11 0.42 -8.66
N LEU A 534 -23.30 -0.86 -9.01
CA LEU A 534 -22.24 -1.73 -9.54
C LEU A 534 -21.58 -1.15 -10.80
N PHE A 535 -22.37 -0.64 -11.74
CA PHE A 535 -21.82 0.00 -12.94
C PHE A 535 -21.06 1.28 -12.61
N VAL A 536 -21.56 2.12 -11.70
CA VAL A 536 -20.87 3.34 -11.25
C VAL A 536 -19.55 2.98 -10.56
N GLY A 537 -19.54 1.95 -9.72
CA GLY A 537 -18.33 1.48 -9.06
C GLY A 537 -17.27 0.97 -10.04
N ALA A 538 -17.67 0.14 -11.00
CA ALA A 538 -16.76 -0.34 -12.05
C ALA A 538 -16.24 0.83 -12.90
N MET A 539 -17.11 1.73 -13.34
CA MET A 539 -16.73 2.94 -14.08
C MET A 539 -15.71 3.79 -13.30
N LEU A 540 -15.92 3.98 -12.00
CA LEU A 540 -15.03 4.80 -11.16
C LEU A 540 -13.59 4.28 -11.18
N VAL A 541 -13.39 2.96 -11.15
CA VAL A 541 -12.07 2.32 -11.23
C VAL A 541 -11.35 2.71 -12.52
N PHE A 542 -12.02 2.60 -13.67
CA PHE A 542 -11.44 2.96 -14.97
C PHE A 542 -11.17 4.45 -15.09
N VAL A 543 -12.11 5.29 -14.66
CA VAL A 543 -11.94 6.76 -14.71
C VAL A 543 -10.81 7.20 -13.80
N PHE A 544 -10.72 6.66 -12.59
CA PHE A 544 -9.64 6.96 -11.65
C PHE A 544 -8.27 6.54 -12.21
N GLY A 545 -8.17 5.31 -12.74
CA GLY A 545 -6.94 4.83 -13.39
C GLY A 545 -6.53 5.70 -14.58
N ALA A 546 -7.47 6.08 -15.43
CA ALA A 546 -7.21 6.97 -16.56
C ALA A 546 -6.71 8.35 -16.12
N LEU A 547 -7.29 8.92 -15.08
CA LEU A 547 -6.89 10.22 -14.54
C LEU A 547 -5.50 10.18 -13.93
N THR A 548 -5.16 9.14 -13.18
CA THR A 548 -3.83 9.00 -12.58
C THR A 548 -2.76 8.78 -13.65
N MET A 549 -3.01 7.96 -14.68
CA MET A 549 -2.10 7.80 -15.82
C MET A 549 -1.93 9.11 -16.60
N SER A 550 -3.03 9.83 -16.91
CA SER A 550 -2.98 11.13 -17.58
C SER A 550 -2.22 12.18 -16.76
N ALA A 551 -2.31 12.09 -15.43
CA ALA A 551 -1.56 12.95 -14.52
C ALA A 551 -0.05 12.72 -14.62
N VAL A 552 0.39 11.45 -14.61
CA VAL A 552 1.81 11.10 -14.83
C VAL A 552 2.29 11.58 -16.19
N GLN A 553 1.54 11.29 -17.27
CA GLN A 553 1.88 11.72 -18.62
C GLN A 553 2.11 13.23 -18.71
N LYS A 554 1.18 14.03 -18.16
CA LYS A 554 1.30 15.50 -18.19
C LYS A 554 2.49 16.00 -17.37
N ALA A 555 2.71 15.44 -16.20
CA ALA A 555 3.83 15.80 -15.35
C ALA A 555 5.16 15.43 -16.03
N ALA A 556 5.27 14.23 -16.61
CA ALA A 556 6.44 13.76 -17.36
C ALA A 556 6.76 14.67 -18.57
N GLN A 557 5.75 15.12 -19.31
CA GLN A 557 5.96 16.07 -20.42
C GLN A 557 6.68 17.36 -19.99
N HIS A 558 6.35 17.90 -18.80
CA HIS A 558 7.04 19.07 -18.28
C HIS A 558 8.49 18.78 -17.96
N ILE A 559 8.80 17.60 -17.42
CA ILE A 559 10.18 17.20 -17.12
C ILE A 559 10.98 16.97 -18.41
N VAL A 560 10.40 16.26 -19.38
CA VAL A 560 11.03 16.07 -20.71
C VAL A 560 11.41 17.42 -21.34
N ILE A 561 10.52 18.41 -21.30
CA ILE A 561 10.80 19.76 -21.82
C ILE A 561 11.94 20.41 -21.05
N GLU A 562 11.95 20.30 -19.73
CA GLU A 562 12.97 20.91 -18.88
C GLU A 562 14.34 20.25 -19.08
N VAL A 563 14.42 18.92 -19.12
CA VAL A 563 15.68 18.20 -19.36
C VAL A 563 16.25 18.55 -20.73
N ARG A 564 15.41 18.56 -21.78
CA ARG A 564 15.83 19.00 -23.12
C ARG A 564 16.30 20.45 -23.15
N ARG A 565 15.64 21.34 -22.36
CA ARG A 565 16.06 22.74 -22.23
C ARG A 565 17.46 22.83 -21.63
N GLN A 566 17.69 22.12 -20.52
CA GLN A 566 18.97 22.12 -19.83
C GLN A 566 20.11 21.58 -20.72
N PHE A 567 19.88 20.44 -21.40
CA PHE A 567 20.87 19.87 -22.32
C PHE A 567 21.25 20.81 -23.48
N ARG A 568 20.33 21.69 -23.91
CA ARG A 568 20.57 22.64 -24.97
C ARG A 568 21.17 23.96 -24.49
N GLU A 569 20.77 24.45 -23.32
CA GLU A 569 21.06 25.79 -22.84
C GLU A 569 22.23 25.86 -21.86
N ILE A 570 22.51 24.79 -21.10
CA ILE A 570 23.65 24.74 -20.19
C ILE A 570 24.87 24.19 -20.94
N ALA A 571 25.76 25.09 -21.33
CA ALA A 571 26.99 24.69 -22.02
C ALA A 571 27.89 23.85 -21.10
N GLY A 572 28.43 22.74 -21.64
CA GLY A 572 29.31 21.85 -20.90
C GLY A 572 28.57 20.77 -20.06
N ILE A 573 27.22 20.70 -20.08
CA ILE A 573 26.47 19.69 -19.31
C ILE A 573 26.71 18.30 -19.88
N MET A 574 26.71 18.15 -21.20
CA MET A 574 26.91 16.84 -21.85
C MET A 574 28.37 16.37 -21.75
N GLU A 575 29.31 17.26 -21.65
CA GLU A 575 30.75 17.01 -21.43
C GLU A 575 31.08 16.75 -19.94
N GLY A 576 30.11 16.98 -19.03
CA GLY A 576 30.31 16.83 -17.59
C GLY A 576 31.10 17.98 -16.93
N GLU A 577 31.24 19.09 -17.63
CA GLU A 577 31.95 20.30 -17.13
C GLU A 577 31.02 21.22 -16.34
N ALA A 578 29.70 21.18 -16.56
CA ALA A 578 28.69 21.97 -15.86
C ALA A 578 27.73 21.06 -15.09
N GLU A 579 27.33 21.52 -13.89
CA GLU A 579 26.30 20.79 -13.08
C GLU A 579 24.89 21.11 -13.58
N PRO A 580 24.00 20.09 -13.69
CA PRO A 580 22.59 20.30 -13.99
C PRO A 580 21.85 21.08 -12.88
N ASP A 581 20.76 21.74 -13.24
CA ASP A 581 19.82 22.33 -12.29
C ASP A 581 18.81 21.28 -11.82
N TYR A 582 19.21 20.45 -10.86
CA TYR A 582 18.37 19.43 -10.27
C TYR A 582 17.16 20.01 -9.51
N GLU A 583 17.29 21.21 -8.91
CA GLU A 583 16.22 21.81 -8.10
C GLU A 583 15.01 22.16 -8.96
N SER A 584 15.19 22.64 -10.16
CA SER A 584 14.12 22.94 -11.10
C SER A 584 13.31 21.69 -11.46
N CYS A 585 13.95 20.55 -11.70
CA CYS A 585 13.25 19.30 -11.98
C CYS A 585 12.44 18.83 -10.76
N VAL A 586 12.99 18.84 -9.55
CA VAL A 586 12.28 18.50 -8.31
C VAL A 586 11.07 19.40 -8.07
N ASP A 587 11.20 20.70 -8.35
CA ASP A 587 10.11 21.68 -8.16
C ASP A 587 8.98 21.48 -9.17
N LEU A 588 9.32 21.20 -10.42
CA LEU A 588 8.35 20.87 -11.48
C LEU A 588 7.60 19.58 -11.17
N CYS A 589 8.29 18.50 -10.80
CA CYS A 589 7.65 17.26 -10.36
C CYS A 589 6.70 17.50 -9.18
N THR A 590 7.16 18.25 -8.16
CA THR A 590 6.34 18.56 -6.98
C THR A 590 5.07 19.32 -7.35
N SER A 591 5.20 20.39 -8.12
CA SER A 591 4.05 21.23 -8.48
C SER A 591 3.09 20.51 -9.42
N GLY A 592 3.60 19.70 -10.35
CA GLY A 592 2.82 18.84 -11.25
C GLY A 592 2.02 17.81 -10.48
N ALA A 593 2.66 17.05 -9.61
CA ALA A 593 2.04 16.01 -8.80
C ALA A 593 0.94 16.56 -7.89
N LEU A 594 1.22 17.65 -7.15
CA LEU A 594 0.27 18.25 -6.22
C LEU A 594 -1.01 18.79 -6.91
N ARG A 595 -0.88 19.31 -8.13
CA ARG A 595 -2.05 19.76 -8.91
C ARG A 595 -2.84 18.59 -9.48
N ALA A 596 -2.13 17.61 -10.01
CA ALA A 596 -2.74 16.50 -10.73
C ALA A 596 -3.48 15.50 -9.80
N MET A 597 -3.04 15.35 -8.54
CA MET A 597 -3.68 14.45 -7.58
C MET A 597 -5.07 14.93 -7.08
N VAL A 598 -5.42 16.22 -7.24
CA VAL A 598 -6.63 16.79 -6.65
C VAL A 598 -7.89 16.15 -7.24
N LEU A 599 -7.97 16.04 -8.57
CA LEU A 599 -9.17 15.52 -9.23
C LEU A 599 -9.43 14.04 -8.92
N PRO A 600 -8.46 13.11 -9.01
CA PRO A 600 -8.64 11.73 -8.57
C PRO A 600 -9.09 11.62 -7.10
N ALA A 601 -8.48 12.41 -6.21
CA ALA A 601 -8.82 12.38 -4.78
C ALA A 601 -10.25 12.88 -4.52
N LEU A 602 -10.69 13.92 -5.20
CA LEU A 602 -12.06 14.41 -5.08
C LEU A 602 -13.09 13.38 -5.57
N LEU A 603 -12.81 12.68 -6.67
CA LEU A 603 -13.71 11.64 -7.19
C LEU A 603 -13.91 10.51 -6.18
N ALA A 604 -12.84 10.06 -5.52
CA ALA A 604 -12.91 8.99 -4.52
C ALA A 604 -13.82 9.35 -3.31
N VAL A 605 -13.93 10.63 -2.99
CA VAL A 605 -14.79 11.12 -1.89
C VAL A 605 -16.21 11.47 -2.38
N ILE A 606 -16.31 12.15 -3.50
CA ILE A 606 -17.59 12.73 -3.95
C ILE A 606 -18.50 11.67 -4.58
N VAL A 607 -17.96 10.72 -5.36
CA VAL A 607 -18.77 9.74 -6.08
C VAL A 607 -19.59 8.84 -5.14
N PRO A 608 -19.04 8.28 -4.05
CA PRO A 608 -19.84 7.51 -3.10
C PRO A 608 -21.00 8.33 -2.48
N ILE A 609 -20.73 9.58 -2.11
CA ILE A 609 -21.73 10.47 -1.52
C ILE A 609 -22.86 10.78 -2.52
N ILE A 610 -22.50 11.16 -3.74
CA ILE A 610 -23.51 11.47 -4.79
C ILE A 610 -24.32 10.21 -5.13
N THR A 611 -23.68 9.06 -5.27
CA THR A 611 -24.37 7.79 -5.52
C THR A 611 -25.38 7.50 -4.41
N GLY A 612 -24.99 7.68 -3.15
CA GLY A 612 -25.87 7.48 -2.00
C GLY A 612 -27.04 8.48 -1.96
N LEU A 613 -26.79 9.75 -2.25
CA LEU A 613 -27.85 10.76 -2.28
C LEU A 613 -28.85 10.55 -3.44
N ILE A 614 -28.43 9.91 -4.54
CA ILE A 614 -29.32 9.64 -5.68
C ILE A 614 -29.98 8.27 -5.55
N LEU A 615 -29.23 7.22 -5.27
CA LEU A 615 -29.66 5.81 -5.35
C LEU A 615 -29.88 5.16 -3.97
N GLY A 616 -29.76 5.91 -2.88
CA GLY A 616 -29.91 5.38 -1.54
C GLY A 616 -28.76 4.47 -1.09
N VAL A 617 -29.02 3.77 0.01
CA VAL A 617 -28.05 2.86 0.65
C VAL A 617 -27.70 1.69 -0.26
N GLU A 618 -28.70 1.13 -0.96
CA GLU A 618 -28.55 0.02 -1.90
C GLU A 618 -27.62 0.37 -3.05
N GLY A 619 -27.73 1.58 -3.60
CA GLY A 619 -26.85 2.08 -4.66
C GLY A 619 -25.40 2.17 -4.23
N VAL A 620 -25.15 2.54 -2.97
CA VAL A 620 -23.79 2.58 -2.41
C VAL A 620 -23.23 1.16 -2.23
N VAL A 621 -24.03 0.19 -1.76
CA VAL A 621 -23.60 -1.22 -1.69
C VAL A 621 -23.15 -1.71 -3.07
N GLY A 622 -23.96 -1.43 -4.10
CA GLY A 622 -23.58 -1.72 -5.49
C GLY A 622 -22.26 -1.06 -5.89
N LEU A 623 -22.09 0.24 -5.60
CA LEU A 623 -20.86 0.97 -5.90
C LEU A 623 -19.64 0.33 -5.21
N LEU A 624 -19.74 0.02 -3.92
CA LEU A 624 -18.65 -0.60 -3.16
C LEU A 624 -18.29 -2.00 -3.68
N ALA A 625 -19.29 -2.82 -4.02
CA ALA A 625 -19.07 -4.12 -4.64
C ALA A 625 -18.39 -3.98 -6.02
N GLY A 626 -18.88 -3.07 -6.86
CA GLY A 626 -18.32 -2.80 -8.18
C GLY A 626 -16.89 -2.29 -8.14
N THR A 627 -16.60 -1.33 -7.25
CA THR A 627 -15.23 -0.82 -7.06
C THR A 627 -14.29 -1.90 -6.52
N THR A 628 -14.74 -2.74 -5.60
CA THR A 628 -13.92 -3.82 -5.02
C THR A 628 -13.55 -4.85 -6.08
N VAL A 629 -14.54 -5.40 -6.80
CA VAL A 629 -14.31 -6.46 -7.79
C VAL A 629 -13.48 -5.97 -8.95
N CYS A 630 -13.86 -4.83 -9.55
CA CYS A 630 -13.18 -4.26 -10.69
C CYS A 630 -11.80 -3.71 -10.30
N GLY A 631 -11.72 -3.02 -9.16
CA GLY A 631 -10.48 -2.40 -8.66
C GLY A 631 -9.43 -3.43 -8.27
N PHE A 632 -9.83 -4.55 -7.63
CA PHE A 632 -8.91 -5.65 -7.32
C PHE A 632 -8.31 -6.24 -8.60
N GLY A 633 -9.13 -6.61 -9.58
CA GLY A 633 -8.65 -7.15 -10.85
C GLY A 633 -7.73 -6.18 -11.61
N MET A 634 -8.12 -4.90 -11.68
CA MET A 634 -7.35 -3.86 -12.36
C MET A 634 -6.02 -3.58 -11.64
N ALA A 635 -6.00 -3.54 -10.31
CA ALA A 635 -4.77 -3.30 -9.54
C ALA A 635 -3.76 -4.44 -9.72
N VAL A 636 -4.20 -5.71 -9.68
CA VAL A 636 -3.34 -6.87 -9.96
C VAL A 636 -2.81 -6.81 -11.40
N PHE A 637 -3.69 -6.57 -12.38
CA PHE A 637 -3.32 -6.41 -13.78
C PHE A 637 -2.22 -5.37 -13.96
N MET A 638 -2.44 -4.17 -13.47
CA MET A 638 -1.50 -3.06 -13.64
C MET A 638 -0.17 -3.31 -12.94
N SER A 639 -0.19 -3.76 -11.69
CA SER A 639 1.03 -4.01 -10.92
C SER A 639 1.87 -5.12 -11.52
N ASN A 640 1.25 -6.21 -11.98
CA ASN A 640 1.97 -7.35 -12.54
C ASN A 640 2.48 -7.06 -13.96
N SER A 641 1.71 -6.35 -14.80
CA SER A 641 2.19 -5.90 -16.12
C SER A 641 3.44 -5.04 -15.97
N GLY A 642 3.38 -4.01 -15.11
CA GLY A 642 4.50 -3.09 -14.91
C GLY A 642 5.73 -3.79 -14.35
N GLY A 643 5.56 -4.65 -13.33
CA GLY A 643 6.67 -5.43 -12.77
C GLY A 643 7.30 -6.42 -13.76
N ALA A 644 6.50 -6.99 -14.65
CA ALA A 644 7.00 -7.90 -15.67
C ALA A 644 7.81 -7.17 -16.76
N TRP A 645 7.38 -5.97 -17.20
CA TRP A 645 8.15 -5.17 -18.17
C TRP A 645 9.49 -4.72 -17.58
N ASP A 646 9.52 -4.23 -16.36
CA ASP A 646 10.74 -3.83 -15.69
C ASP A 646 11.75 -4.97 -15.58
N ASN A 647 11.31 -6.13 -15.07
CA ASN A 647 12.17 -7.30 -14.96
C ASN A 647 12.53 -7.93 -16.31
N ALA A 648 11.72 -7.77 -17.36
CA ALA A 648 12.08 -8.17 -18.72
C ALA A 648 13.21 -7.27 -19.27
N LYS A 649 13.18 -5.95 -19.02
CA LYS A 649 14.28 -5.02 -19.31
C LYS A 649 15.56 -5.45 -18.60
N LYS A 650 15.50 -5.70 -17.29
CA LYS A 650 16.65 -6.13 -16.48
C LYS A 650 17.22 -7.48 -16.92
N TYR A 651 16.39 -8.40 -17.38
CA TYR A 651 16.82 -9.66 -17.96
C TYR A 651 17.66 -9.46 -19.22
N ILE A 652 17.26 -8.48 -20.06
CA ILE A 652 18.05 -8.10 -21.25
C ILE A 652 19.37 -7.46 -20.82
N GLU A 653 19.35 -6.55 -19.86
CA GLU A 653 20.53 -5.88 -19.33
C GLU A 653 21.56 -6.84 -18.71
N ALA A 654 21.12 -7.97 -18.20
CA ALA A 654 21.97 -9.06 -17.70
C ALA A 654 22.71 -9.84 -18.83
N GLY A 655 22.58 -9.41 -20.08
CA GLY A 655 23.31 -9.95 -21.24
C GLY A 655 22.47 -10.82 -22.18
N HIS A 656 21.17 -10.95 -21.93
CA HIS A 656 20.27 -11.66 -22.85
C HIS A 656 19.87 -10.75 -24.04
N HIS A 657 19.48 -11.34 -25.17
CA HIS A 657 18.99 -10.62 -26.38
C HIS A 657 19.89 -9.46 -26.84
N GLY A 658 21.20 -9.58 -26.65
CA GLY A 658 22.20 -8.59 -27.08
C GLY A 658 22.60 -7.57 -26.01
N GLY A 659 22.02 -7.63 -24.82
CA GLY A 659 22.42 -6.81 -23.66
C GLY A 659 22.06 -5.32 -23.75
N LYS A 660 22.63 -4.51 -22.87
CA LYS A 660 22.44 -3.06 -22.82
C LYS A 660 22.78 -2.39 -24.16
N GLY A 661 21.92 -1.47 -24.63
CA GLY A 661 22.10 -0.73 -25.87
C GLY A 661 21.61 -1.44 -27.15
N SER A 662 21.21 -2.72 -27.07
CA SER A 662 20.59 -3.44 -28.19
C SER A 662 19.21 -2.88 -28.55
N ASP A 663 18.70 -3.24 -29.75
CA ASP A 663 17.33 -2.86 -30.11
C ASP A 663 16.28 -3.55 -29.23
N CYS A 664 16.57 -4.77 -28.73
CA CYS A 664 15.75 -5.43 -27.72
C CYS A 664 15.73 -4.66 -26.41
N HIS A 665 16.87 -4.13 -25.97
CA HIS A 665 16.95 -3.28 -24.78
C HIS A 665 16.11 -2.00 -24.94
N LYS A 666 16.18 -1.32 -26.08
CA LYS A 666 15.34 -0.13 -26.37
C LYS A 666 13.85 -0.47 -26.33
N ALA A 667 13.45 -1.60 -26.88
CA ALA A 667 12.06 -2.07 -26.82
C ALA A 667 11.64 -2.41 -25.38
N GLY A 668 12.55 -3.00 -24.58
CA GLY A 668 12.37 -3.25 -23.16
C GLY A 668 12.17 -1.98 -22.35
N VAL A 669 13.00 -0.96 -22.57
CA VAL A 669 12.88 0.38 -21.94
C VAL A 669 11.53 1.02 -22.26
N ILE A 670 11.06 0.95 -23.51
CA ILE A 670 9.73 1.49 -23.86
C ILE A 670 8.62 0.73 -23.13
N GLY A 671 8.73 -0.60 -23.01
CA GLY A 671 7.77 -1.42 -22.26
C GLY A 671 7.74 -1.02 -20.79
N ASP A 672 8.89 -0.86 -20.15
CA ASP A 672 9.06 -0.44 -18.77
C ASP A 672 8.49 0.97 -18.53
N THR A 673 8.82 1.93 -19.39
CA THR A 673 8.27 3.31 -19.33
C THR A 673 6.73 3.34 -19.39
N VAL A 674 6.09 2.41 -20.16
CA VAL A 674 4.63 2.24 -20.18
C VAL A 674 4.15 1.58 -18.86
N GLY A 675 4.93 0.64 -18.34
CA GLY A 675 4.62 -0.11 -17.13
C GLY A 675 4.74 0.68 -15.82
N ASP A 676 5.62 1.66 -15.79
CA ASP A 676 5.91 2.46 -14.60
C ASP A 676 4.67 3.16 -14.00
N PRO A 677 3.85 3.91 -14.76
CA PRO A 677 2.60 4.46 -14.26
C PRO A 677 1.63 3.38 -13.77
N PHE A 678 1.68 2.18 -14.34
CA PHE A 678 0.84 1.05 -13.94
C PHE A 678 1.25 0.51 -12.57
N LYS A 679 2.55 0.14 -12.40
CA LYS A 679 3.03 -0.55 -11.20
C LYS A 679 3.17 0.36 -9.98
N ASP A 680 3.49 1.66 -10.17
CA ASP A 680 3.91 2.54 -9.08
C ASP A 680 2.93 3.68 -8.79
N THR A 681 2.01 3.99 -9.71
CA THR A 681 1.00 5.06 -9.52
C THR A 681 -0.42 4.51 -9.52
N SER A 682 -0.91 4.07 -10.68
CA SER A 682 -2.34 3.73 -10.86
C SER A 682 -2.72 2.45 -10.12
N GLY A 683 -1.97 1.37 -10.30
CA GLY A 683 -2.25 0.08 -9.66
C GLY A 683 -2.37 0.18 -8.14
N PRO A 684 -1.33 0.64 -7.43
CA PRO A 684 -1.40 0.79 -5.98
C PRO A 684 -2.44 1.80 -5.49
N SER A 685 -2.72 2.86 -6.27
CA SER A 685 -3.72 3.86 -5.90
C SER A 685 -5.16 3.31 -5.93
N LEU A 686 -5.43 2.30 -6.77
CA LEU A 686 -6.73 1.60 -6.80
C LEU A 686 -7.03 0.88 -5.49
N ASN A 687 -6.01 0.35 -4.79
CA ASN A 687 -6.21 -0.26 -3.47
C ASN A 687 -6.78 0.74 -2.46
N ILE A 688 -6.28 1.97 -2.50
CA ILE A 688 -6.72 3.03 -1.61
C ILE A 688 -8.11 3.52 -2.03
N LEU A 689 -8.36 3.65 -3.34
CA LEU A 689 -9.67 4.01 -3.87
C LEU A 689 -10.77 3.11 -3.30
N ILE A 690 -10.59 1.79 -3.37
CA ILE A 690 -11.55 0.80 -2.89
C ILE A 690 -11.86 1.02 -1.40
N LYS A 691 -10.84 1.18 -0.58
CA LYS A 691 -11.00 1.37 0.86
C LYS A 691 -11.56 2.74 1.22
N LEU A 692 -11.10 3.81 0.55
CA LEU A 692 -11.58 5.16 0.78
C LEU A 692 -13.06 5.30 0.43
N CYS A 693 -13.52 4.73 -0.70
CA CYS A 693 -14.94 4.70 -1.04
C CYS A 693 -15.76 4.05 0.07
N SER A 694 -15.27 2.93 0.64
CA SER A 694 -15.95 2.23 1.74
C SER A 694 -15.98 3.08 3.02
N THR A 695 -14.85 3.65 3.44
CA THR A 695 -14.78 4.45 4.68
C THR A 695 -15.56 5.76 4.57
N VAL A 696 -15.55 6.43 3.43
CA VAL A 696 -16.40 7.60 3.16
C VAL A 696 -17.88 7.22 3.25
N SER A 697 -18.28 6.10 2.63
CA SER A 697 -19.66 5.61 2.67
C SER A 697 -20.12 5.32 4.09
N ILE A 698 -19.28 4.69 4.91
CA ILE A 698 -19.57 4.42 6.33
C ILE A 698 -19.80 5.74 7.10
N VAL A 699 -18.93 6.72 6.93
CA VAL A 699 -19.06 8.02 7.62
C VAL A 699 -20.34 8.76 7.21
N PHE A 700 -20.71 8.69 5.93
CA PHE A 700 -21.91 9.37 5.41
C PHE A 700 -23.16 8.50 5.42
N SER A 701 -23.12 7.27 5.94
CA SER A 701 -24.24 6.33 5.92
C SER A 701 -25.52 6.89 6.55
N ALA A 702 -25.43 7.57 7.69
CA ALA A 702 -26.58 8.19 8.33
C ALA A 702 -27.17 9.36 7.52
N VAL A 703 -26.32 10.10 6.80
CA VAL A 703 -26.80 11.15 5.87
C VAL A 703 -27.56 10.51 4.72
N ILE A 704 -26.95 9.49 4.10
CA ILE A 704 -27.52 8.77 2.95
C ILE A 704 -28.85 8.08 3.34
N ALA A 705 -28.90 7.41 4.51
CA ALA A 705 -30.09 6.73 4.98
C ALA A 705 -31.29 7.66 5.21
N ASN A 706 -31.05 8.95 5.50
CA ASN A 706 -32.12 9.91 5.81
C ASN A 706 -32.38 10.93 4.70
N VAL A 707 -31.47 11.08 3.73
CA VAL A 707 -31.52 12.08 2.66
C VAL A 707 -31.13 11.43 1.34
N HIS A 708 -32.09 10.84 0.62
CA HIS A 708 -31.88 10.28 -0.72
C HIS A 708 -33.08 10.60 -1.63
N LEU A 709 -32.86 10.57 -2.94
CA LEU A 709 -33.88 10.94 -3.93
C LEU A 709 -34.83 9.78 -4.27
N PHE A 710 -34.33 8.54 -4.25
CA PHE A 710 -35.07 7.31 -4.61
C PHE A 710 -34.99 6.27 -3.51
#